data_f64f85fad813f193c5050500b518992f
#
_entry.id   f64f85fad813f193c5050500b518992f
#
_cell.length_a   1.000
_cell.length_b   1.000
_cell.length_c   1.000
_cell.angle_alpha   90.00
_cell.angle_beta   90.00
_cell.angle_gamma   90.00
#
_symmetry.space_group_name_H-M   'P 1'
#
loop_
_entity.id
_entity.type
_entity.pdbx_description
1 polymer ?
#
loop_
_entity_poly.entity_id
_entity_poly.type
_entity_poly.pdbx_seq_one_letter_code
_entity_poly.pdbx_strand_id
1 'polypeptide(L)'
;MSSTPSFIPLRLRAYLRHPKVRAAWISFFWGVVLFYFCFCALILATRWVLLPQVDKYKDDIAAFLSESLHAEVTIGRVSPRWDTFWPQLSLADVQIRRSDPRAADEHVLHLPQVYASFYWRSVLGEPIFRRLEVSDAEITVRHVGENVFDIAGFVFDFNRAGADESDGSARAADWLLKQGRIDFRNGTVSYVDLIAEPRPRTTAFENINFTFARGVSGYRAAVQGAFKSRHENRIDVRTRFEAPLLGERGVKTWTGELYVSADNLDVARLMRPIPAVRGLLNSGRGSTRTWLTFDEGRITDLTSYLGLSDVVLRFARDTEPLRVRTLATKLTQTFAGDLMNVRLENLGFEMTDGTKAEGLELETAVTLADEESSRTGFSIRRLEMTTLEKLLPSMPFPQEAARLIRDHDAGGSISDFEVSWTGLPGSARDWRIRTKFANLSIEHVAETAPSSVFTGFENLTGELEVSRNEGRIRFETAKGAVTLPAVFENARVPLDALTGTVRWKKAPDKALGREALSVTFEDITFANEDAAGTVKGFWRESDSKAGYIDLTGTIGRARADRAWRYMPLVIAKPVRNWLQAGLAAGTASGGTFDLRGELSQYPWTGANKDKGLFRIAGRIQDGAIDYLPSLKTLADGSFERGATWPLLTDINGTILFEGASMVVQAQSAATGGAVVRDARAEIPNLAAHENTRLLVKGKADSNLQNFFDYAQKSPVGGFTAHAFDDTKAKGTGSLDLSLDIPLLHPADTKVNGALTLDASSIEMGWPKPPLTDVEGTVRFSEKGAWASGLNARVFGSGDASASVNTGANGAIIISVSGKTDVSGLKWLAQTPYLEPVVDRMKGTMPFVTNVMIKKGADVTVTARSSLKGVSVDLPAPLAKEADSTWDTTFSLTPVNLRDGAGYLVSAGSGNRFDVTLQLPRDGSKAAARGAVAVGSRASLPAEGLAVNAQASRVRLLDWQPFMQEMLKKAGSAGSVSGEASSLYLSGVEVKAGELILEDGTLKDARSLITFDRSRNIDIEL
;
A
#
# COMPACT_ATOMS: atom_id res chain seq x y z
N MET A 1 48.97 -70.17 -31.75
CA MET A 1 49.23 -70.93 -30.53
C MET A 1 48.38 -70.40 -29.43
N SER A 2 47.31 -71.09 -29.05
CA SER A 2 46.74 -71.12 -27.68
C SER A 2 45.48 -72.05 -27.74
N SER A 3 45.61 -73.12 -27.11
CA SER A 3 44.67 -74.25 -26.96
C SER A 3 43.46 -73.86 -26.13
N THR A 4 42.24 -74.05 -26.62
CA THR A 4 41.02 -74.10 -25.86
C THR A 4 40.94 -75.46 -25.10
N PRO A 5 40.71 -75.43 -23.76
CA PRO A 5 40.47 -76.65 -23.05
C PRO A 5 39.01 -77.09 -23.19
N SER A 6 38.77 -78.20 -23.70
CA SER A 6 37.48 -78.93 -23.76
C SER A 6 37.13 -79.43 -22.36
N PHE A 7 36.23 -78.74 -21.67
CA PHE A 7 35.65 -79.14 -20.38
C PHE A 7 34.56 -80.24 -20.65
N ILE A 8 34.94 -81.47 -20.86
CA ILE A 8 34.02 -82.59 -20.70
C ILE A 8 34.62 -83.48 -19.58
N PRO A 9 33.92 -83.58 -18.40
CA PRO A 9 34.45 -84.45 -17.33
C PRO A 9 34.71 -85.88 -17.76
N LEU A 10 35.85 -86.39 -17.38
CA LEU A 10 36.31 -87.76 -17.72
C LEU A 10 35.26 -88.87 -17.47
N ARG A 11 34.35 -88.66 -16.43
CA ARG A 11 33.28 -89.58 -16.17
C ARG A 11 32.16 -89.60 -17.22
N LEU A 12 31.90 -88.51 -17.93
CA LEU A 12 30.92 -88.43 -19.01
C LEU A 12 31.48 -89.12 -20.32
N ARG A 13 32.80 -89.07 -20.54
CA ARG A 13 33.44 -89.81 -21.69
C ARG A 13 33.39 -91.25 -21.52
N ALA A 14 33.45 -91.78 -20.27
CA ALA A 14 33.37 -93.25 -20.03
C ALA A 14 31.92 -93.75 -20.19
N TYR A 15 30.91 -92.95 -19.78
CA TYR A 15 29.49 -93.24 -19.94
C TYR A 15 29.04 -93.21 -21.42
N LEU A 16 29.56 -92.34 -22.24
CA LEU A 16 29.25 -92.24 -23.67
C LEU A 16 29.93 -93.37 -24.52
N ARG A 17 30.89 -94.06 -23.93
CA ARG A 17 31.54 -95.26 -24.64
C ARG A 17 30.88 -96.57 -24.31
N HIS A 18 29.89 -96.58 -23.41
CA HIS A 18 29.18 -97.83 -23.07
C HIS A 18 28.43 -98.39 -24.34
N PRO A 19 28.58 -99.63 -24.76
CA PRO A 19 27.99 -100.12 -26.01
C PRO A 19 26.45 -99.92 -26.09
N LYS A 20 25.74 -100.00 -24.95
CA LYS A 20 24.30 -99.78 -24.90
C LYS A 20 23.93 -98.35 -25.15
N VAL A 21 24.70 -97.34 -24.62
CA VAL A 21 24.46 -95.91 -24.80
C VAL A 21 24.71 -95.48 -26.24
N ARG A 22 25.76 -96.07 -26.85
CA ARG A 22 26.09 -95.82 -28.29
C ARG A 22 24.97 -96.39 -29.19
N ALA A 23 24.47 -97.60 -28.87
CA ALA A 23 23.35 -98.16 -29.62
C ALA A 23 22.06 -97.28 -29.47
N ALA A 24 21.80 -96.78 -28.29
CA ALA A 24 20.68 -95.90 -28.08
C ALA A 24 20.81 -94.55 -28.83
N TRP A 25 22.03 -93.98 -28.89
CA TRP A 25 22.30 -92.73 -29.68
C TRP A 25 22.17 -92.99 -31.18
N ILE A 26 22.65 -94.17 -31.64
CA ILE A 26 22.50 -94.55 -33.06
C ILE A 26 21.03 -94.76 -33.41
N SER A 27 20.26 -95.43 -32.53
CA SER A 27 18.82 -95.65 -32.73
C SER A 27 18.04 -94.33 -32.66
N PHE A 28 18.38 -93.44 -31.77
CA PHE A 28 17.81 -92.05 -31.65
C PHE A 28 18.13 -91.27 -32.95
N PHE A 29 19.41 -91.32 -33.43
CA PHE A 29 19.82 -90.62 -34.66
C PHE A 29 19.01 -91.11 -35.83
N TRP A 30 18.95 -92.46 -36.03
CA TRP A 30 18.16 -93.04 -37.12
C TRP A 30 16.65 -92.80 -36.97
N GLY A 31 16.15 -92.69 -35.72
CA GLY A 31 14.76 -92.29 -35.44
C GLY A 31 14.50 -90.85 -35.85
N VAL A 32 15.39 -89.93 -35.55
CA VAL A 32 15.33 -88.51 -36.01
C VAL A 32 15.43 -88.39 -37.54
N VAL A 33 16.32 -89.18 -38.18
CA VAL A 33 16.47 -89.24 -39.63
C VAL A 33 15.20 -89.78 -40.29
N LEU A 34 14.66 -90.88 -39.75
CA LEU A 34 13.41 -91.49 -40.28
C LEU A 34 12.24 -90.47 -40.09
N PHE A 35 12.13 -89.87 -38.95
CA PHE A 35 11.13 -88.80 -38.67
C PHE A 35 11.23 -87.64 -39.64
N TYR A 36 12.47 -87.18 -39.90
CA TYR A 36 12.76 -86.17 -40.93
C TYR A 36 12.26 -86.52 -42.31
N PHE A 37 12.57 -87.73 -42.77
CA PHE A 37 12.14 -88.22 -44.12
C PHE A 37 10.61 -88.38 -44.15
N CYS A 38 9.98 -89.03 -43.13
CA CYS A 38 8.54 -89.09 -43.03
C CYS A 38 7.88 -87.78 -43.06
N PHE A 39 8.42 -86.75 -42.32
CA PHE A 39 7.93 -85.37 -42.29
C PHE A 39 8.10 -84.71 -43.66
N CYS A 40 9.21 -84.86 -44.31
CA CYS A 40 9.40 -84.38 -45.70
C CYS A 40 8.43 -85.03 -46.68
N ALA A 41 8.21 -86.39 -46.61
CA ALA A 41 7.23 -87.04 -47.41
C ALA A 41 5.79 -86.55 -47.17
N LEU A 42 5.44 -86.35 -45.96
CA LEU A 42 4.12 -85.72 -45.55
C LEU A 42 3.95 -84.33 -46.15
N ILE A 43 4.98 -83.48 -46.10
CA ILE A 43 4.96 -82.13 -46.71
C ILE A 43 4.77 -82.31 -48.27
N LEU A 44 5.52 -83.18 -48.93
CA LEU A 44 5.39 -83.35 -50.33
C LEU A 44 4.02 -83.93 -50.76
N ALA A 45 3.49 -84.87 -49.98
CA ALA A 45 2.17 -85.45 -50.24
C ALA A 45 1.07 -84.36 -50.05
N THR A 46 1.15 -83.57 -49.00
CA THR A 46 0.22 -82.48 -48.75
C THR A 46 0.30 -81.44 -49.88
N ARG A 47 1.50 -81.11 -50.35
CA ARG A 47 1.72 -80.10 -51.39
C ARG A 47 1.22 -80.53 -52.78
N TRP A 48 1.50 -81.70 -53.15
CA TRP A 48 1.31 -82.16 -54.55
C TRP A 48 0.08 -83.03 -54.76
N VAL A 49 -0.50 -83.67 -53.70
CA VAL A 49 -1.65 -84.57 -53.80
C VAL A 49 -2.89 -83.98 -53.14
N LEU A 50 -2.78 -83.53 -51.91
CA LEU A 50 -3.95 -83.03 -51.13
C LEU A 50 -4.39 -81.61 -51.55
N LEU A 51 -3.43 -80.69 -51.55
CA LEU A 51 -3.80 -79.26 -51.78
C LEU A 51 -4.39 -78.95 -53.14
N PRO A 52 -3.96 -79.58 -54.29
CA PRO A 52 -4.53 -79.29 -55.62
C PRO A 52 -5.98 -79.73 -55.76
N GLN A 53 -6.46 -80.64 -54.86
CA GLN A 53 -7.81 -81.18 -54.91
C GLN A 53 -8.73 -80.45 -53.82
N VAL A 54 -8.24 -79.49 -53.06
CA VAL A 54 -8.91 -78.93 -51.98
C VAL A 54 -10.28 -78.30 -52.37
N ASP A 55 -10.42 -77.68 -53.55
CA ASP A 55 -11.67 -77.08 -54.01
C ASP A 55 -12.81 -78.12 -54.13
N LYS A 56 -12.52 -79.44 -54.32
CA LYS A 56 -13.51 -80.50 -54.31
C LYS A 56 -14.11 -80.75 -52.93
N TYR A 57 -13.39 -80.37 -51.86
CA TYR A 57 -13.81 -80.53 -50.46
C TYR A 57 -14.35 -79.21 -49.84
N LYS A 58 -14.69 -78.22 -50.67
CA LYS A 58 -15.13 -76.90 -50.20
C LYS A 58 -16.39 -77.01 -49.30
N ASP A 59 -17.31 -77.92 -49.64
CA ASP A 59 -18.55 -78.11 -48.89
C ASP A 59 -18.31 -78.85 -47.56
N ASP A 60 -17.32 -79.78 -47.52
CA ASP A 60 -16.83 -80.44 -46.30
C ASP A 60 -16.16 -79.41 -45.35
N ILE A 61 -15.36 -78.52 -45.94
CA ILE A 61 -14.70 -77.39 -45.20
C ILE A 61 -15.76 -76.45 -44.68
N ALA A 62 -16.78 -76.08 -45.48
CA ALA A 62 -17.88 -75.27 -45.10
C ALA A 62 -18.71 -75.91 -43.97
N ALA A 63 -18.99 -77.21 -44.05
CA ALA A 63 -19.71 -77.94 -43.00
C ALA A 63 -18.93 -77.99 -41.68
N PHE A 64 -17.61 -78.30 -41.75
CA PHE A 64 -16.74 -78.22 -40.57
C PHE A 64 -16.66 -76.85 -39.92
N LEU A 65 -16.54 -75.82 -40.72
CA LEU A 65 -16.59 -74.41 -40.19
C LEU A 65 -17.96 -74.04 -39.64
N SER A 66 -19.01 -74.51 -40.25
CA SER A 66 -20.39 -74.33 -39.77
C SER A 66 -20.62 -74.94 -38.39
N GLU A 67 -20.14 -76.19 -38.21
CA GLU A 67 -20.19 -76.87 -36.92
C GLU A 67 -19.36 -76.15 -35.84
N SER A 68 -18.11 -75.78 -36.23
CA SER A 68 -17.19 -75.11 -35.33
C SER A 68 -17.64 -73.70 -34.91
N LEU A 69 -18.31 -72.92 -35.78
CA LEU A 69 -18.79 -71.57 -35.55
C LEU A 69 -20.24 -71.51 -35.10
N HIS A 70 -20.97 -72.62 -35.08
CA HIS A 70 -22.38 -72.69 -34.82
C HIS A 70 -23.21 -71.73 -35.69
N ALA A 71 -22.84 -71.57 -36.94
CA ALA A 71 -23.38 -70.67 -37.93
C ALA A 71 -23.35 -71.37 -39.33
N GLU A 72 -24.25 -71.10 -40.20
CA GLU A 72 -24.23 -71.61 -41.57
C GLU A 72 -23.11 -70.87 -42.35
N VAL A 73 -22.13 -71.60 -42.79
CA VAL A 73 -21.00 -71.14 -43.59
C VAL A 73 -21.09 -71.64 -45.02
N THR A 74 -21.04 -70.69 -45.96
CA THR A 74 -20.96 -71.03 -47.39
C THR A 74 -19.67 -70.48 -48.01
N ILE A 75 -18.98 -71.20 -48.88
CA ILE A 75 -17.71 -70.86 -49.52
C ILE A 75 -17.84 -70.91 -51.04
N GLY A 76 -17.63 -69.77 -51.73
CA GLY A 76 -17.72 -69.71 -53.18
C GLY A 76 -16.58 -70.52 -53.90
N ARG A 77 -15.34 -70.29 -53.47
CA ARG A 77 -14.16 -70.98 -54.10
C ARG A 77 -13.07 -71.16 -53.04
N VAL A 78 -12.38 -72.30 -53.08
CA VAL A 78 -11.19 -72.62 -52.32
C VAL A 78 -9.98 -72.78 -53.26
N SER A 79 -8.91 -71.99 -53.05
CA SER A 79 -7.67 -72.06 -53.86
C SER A 79 -6.48 -72.36 -52.99
N PRO A 80 -5.71 -73.39 -53.28
CA PRO A 80 -4.53 -73.66 -52.47
C PRO A 80 -3.40 -72.72 -52.80
N ARG A 81 -2.66 -72.32 -51.77
CA ARG A 81 -1.40 -71.53 -51.82
C ARG A 81 -0.34 -72.27 -50.94
N TRP A 82 0.88 -72.03 -51.17
CA TRP A 82 1.96 -72.65 -50.41
C TRP A 82 2.97 -71.53 -50.05
N ASP A 83 3.23 -71.36 -48.77
CA ASP A 83 4.22 -70.42 -48.30
C ASP A 83 5.36 -71.20 -47.62
N THR A 84 6.49 -71.43 -48.39
CA THR A 84 7.71 -72.14 -47.98
C THR A 84 7.48 -73.48 -47.31
N PHE A 85 7.09 -73.57 -46.06
CA PHE A 85 6.81 -74.82 -45.30
C PHE A 85 5.36 -74.92 -44.78
N TRP A 86 4.51 -73.96 -45.01
CA TRP A 86 3.17 -73.91 -44.39
C TRP A 86 2.10 -74.04 -45.46
N PRO A 87 1.13 -74.92 -45.26
CA PRO A 87 -0.06 -74.97 -46.12
C PRO A 87 -0.87 -73.69 -45.96
N GLN A 88 -1.39 -73.16 -47.03
CA GLN A 88 -2.22 -71.99 -47.09
C GLN A 88 -3.39 -72.21 -48.01
N LEU A 89 -4.58 -71.73 -47.52
CA LEU A 89 -5.80 -71.74 -48.32
C LEU A 89 -6.24 -70.32 -48.57
N SER A 90 -6.65 -70.04 -49.81
CA SER A 90 -7.36 -68.82 -50.15
C SER A 90 -8.84 -69.10 -50.34
N LEU A 91 -9.68 -68.57 -49.58
CA LEU A 91 -11.14 -68.70 -49.66
C LEU A 91 -11.69 -67.42 -50.26
N ALA A 92 -12.54 -67.55 -51.27
CA ALA A 92 -13.25 -66.37 -51.86
C ALA A 92 -14.75 -66.55 -51.66
N ASP A 93 -15.41 -65.38 -51.39
CA ASP A 93 -16.83 -65.27 -51.20
C ASP A 93 -17.33 -66.16 -50.05
N VAL A 94 -16.82 -65.98 -48.87
CA VAL A 94 -17.24 -66.68 -47.66
C VAL A 94 -18.40 -65.92 -47.03
N GLN A 95 -19.55 -66.60 -46.85
CA GLN A 95 -20.73 -66.06 -46.19
C GLN A 95 -20.99 -66.82 -44.92
N ILE A 96 -21.14 -66.15 -43.80
CA ILE A 96 -21.47 -66.74 -42.51
C ILE A 96 -22.84 -66.18 -42.09
N ARG A 97 -23.83 -67.08 -42.01
CA ARG A 97 -25.20 -66.79 -41.61
C ARG A 97 -25.47 -67.33 -40.23
N ARG A 98 -26.00 -66.46 -39.36
CA ARG A 98 -26.47 -66.92 -38.08
C ARG A 98 -27.92 -66.54 -37.92
N SER A 99 -28.81 -67.53 -37.76
CA SER A 99 -30.24 -67.29 -37.42
C SER A 99 -30.36 -67.12 -35.91
N ASP A 100 -30.59 -65.92 -35.41
CA ASP A 100 -31.05 -65.74 -34.03
C ASP A 100 -32.56 -65.80 -33.97
N PRO A 101 -33.13 -66.79 -33.21
CA PRO A 101 -34.60 -66.95 -33.08
C PRO A 101 -35.31 -65.70 -32.49
N ARG A 102 -34.55 -64.75 -31.95
CA ARG A 102 -35.03 -63.52 -31.30
C ARG A 102 -34.85 -62.26 -32.13
N ALA A 103 -34.17 -62.31 -33.26
CA ALA A 103 -33.97 -61.18 -34.14
C ALA A 103 -34.71 -61.32 -35.45
N ALA A 104 -35.41 -60.26 -35.86
CA ALA A 104 -36.20 -60.24 -37.10
C ALA A 104 -35.33 -60.15 -38.36
N ASP A 105 -34.02 -59.98 -38.27
CA ASP A 105 -33.11 -59.81 -39.38
C ASP A 105 -32.06 -60.98 -39.40
N GLU A 106 -31.88 -61.56 -40.58
CA GLU A 106 -30.84 -62.54 -40.87
C GLU A 106 -29.47 -61.90 -40.92
N HIS A 107 -28.56 -62.20 -39.96
CA HIS A 107 -27.19 -61.64 -39.94
C HIS A 107 -26.30 -62.38 -40.88
N VAL A 108 -25.86 -61.73 -41.96
CA VAL A 108 -24.91 -62.31 -42.92
C VAL A 108 -23.60 -61.54 -42.79
N LEU A 109 -22.54 -62.26 -42.41
CA LEU A 109 -21.16 -61.73 -42.50
C LEU A 109 -20.57 -62.19 -43.83
N HIS A 110 -20.31 -61.24 -44.72
CA HIS A 110 -19.69 -61.44 -46.01
C HIS A 110 -18.20 -61.15 -45.96
N LEU A 111 -17.35 -62.17 -46.26
CA LEU A 111 -15.92 -62.06 -46.30
C LEU A 111 -15.45 -62.28 -47.74
N PRO A 112 -15.21 -61.24 -48.54
CA PRO A 112 -14.86 -61.40 -49.98
C PRO A 112 -13.63 -62.21 -50.19
N GLN A 113 -12.62 -62.11 -49.35
CA GLN A 113 -11.35 -62.80 -49.47
C GLN A 113 -10.75 -63.11 -48.09
N VAL A 114 -10.45 -64.46 -47.88
CA VAL A 114 -9.84 -64.98 -46.65
C VAL A 114 -8.62 -65.79 -47.01
N TYR A 115 -7.47 -65.43 -46.42
CA TYR A 115 -6.24 -66.21 -46.52
C TYR A 115 -5.93 -66.93 -45.21
N ALA A 116 -5.89 -68.23 -45.18
CA ALA A 116 -5.66 -68.99 -43.97
C ALA A 116 -4.37 -69.82 -44.10
N SER A 117 -3.39 -69.66 -43.25
CA SER A 117 -2.20 -70.47 -43.13
C SER A 117 -2.22 -71.12 -41.74
N PHE A 118 -1.95 -72.44 -41.78
CA PHE A 118 -2.14 -73.30 -40.60
C PHE A 118 -0.80 -73.79 -40.06
N TYR A 119 -0.78 -74.02 -38.72
CA TYR A 119 0.31 -74.82 -38.13
C TYR A 119 0.12 -76.30 -38.41
N TRP A 120 1.20 -77.05 -38.59
CA TRP A 120 1.12 -78.53 -38.84
C TRP A 120 0.32 -79.28 -37.76
N ARG A 121 0.35 -78.84 -36.51
CA ARG A 121 -0.46 -79.40 -35.42
C ARG A 121 -1.97 -79.33 -35.65
N SER A 122 -2.42 -78.43 -36.47
CA SER A 122 -3.83 -78.30 -36.82
C SER A 122 -4.40 -79.46 -37.60
N VAL A 123 -3.57 -80.30 -38.14
CA VAL A 123 -3.96 -81.55 -38.83
C VAL A 123 -4.41 -82.63 -37.85
N LEU A 124 -4.02 -82.52 -36.58
CA LEU A 124 -4.28 -83.48 -35.50
C LEU A 124 -5.35 -83.06 -34.50
N GLY A 125 -6.01 -81.90 -34.70
CA GLY A 125 -7.01 -81.32 -33.74
C GLY A 125 -7.62 -80.04 -34.20
N GLU A 126 -7.84 -79.05 -33.19
CA GLU A 126 -8.44 -77.77 -33.47
C GLU A 126 -7.65 -76.97 -34.51
N PRO A 127 -8.31 -76.24 -35.45
CA PRO A 127 -7.64 -75.40 -36.44
C PRO A 127 -7.00 -74.18 -35.78
N ILE A 128 -5.64 -74.19 -35.73
CA ILE A 128 -4.85 -73.08 -35.22
C ILE A 128 -4.17 -72.37 -36.39
N PHE A 129 -4.54 -71.14 -36.65
CA PHE A 129 -3.95 -70.35 -37.73
C PHE A 129 -2.59 -69.81 -37.36
N ARG A 130 -1.61 -70.08 -38.23
CA ARG A 130 -0.33 -69.34 -38.21
C ARG A 130 -0.57 -67.88 -38.64
N ARG A 131 -1.39 -67.73 -39.70
CA ARG A 131 -1.84 -66.47 -40.22
C ARG A 131 -3.23 -66.58 -40.79
N LEU A 132 -4.11 -65.72 -40.33
CA LEU A 132 -5.44 -65.55 -40.93
C LEU A 132 -5.51 -64.11 -41.45
N GLU A 133 -5.76 -63.93 -42.74
CA GLU A 133 -5.90 -62.60 -43.35
C GLU A 133 -7.27 -62.47 -44.01
N VAL A 134 -8.03 -61.48 -43.65
CA VAL A 134 -9.33 -61.19 -44.21
C VAL A 134 -9.28 -59.81 -44.87
N SER A 135 -9.66 -59.72 -46.13
CA SER A 135 -9.60 -58.39 -46.84
C SER A 135 -10.98 -58.00 -47.34
N ASP A 136 -11.18 -56.65 -47.34
CA ASP A 136 -12.38 -56.00 -47.91
C ASP A 136 -13.72 -56.41 -47.29
N ALA A 137 -13.74 -56.94 -46.05
CA ALA A 137 -14.94 -57.36 -45.37
C ALA A 137 -15.77 -56.22 -44.75
N GLU A 138 -17.06 -56.38 -44.71
CA GLU A 138 -17.99 -55.47 -44.04
C GLU A 138 -18.53 -56.13 -42.77
N ILE A 139 -18.31 -55.47 -41.63
CA ILE A 139 -18.69 -55.93 -40.30
C ILE A 139 -19.63 -54.95 -39.65
N THR A 140 -20.74 -55.41 -39.11
CA THR A 140 -21.65 -54.60 -38.28
C THR A 140 -21.42 -54.95 -36.82
N VAL A 141 -21.14 -53.93 -36.00
CA VAL A 141 -21.01 -54.02 -34.56
C VAL A 141 -22.19 -53.25 -33.94
N ARG A 142 -23.04 -53.94 -33.19
CA ARG A 142 -24.24 -53.37 -32.52
C ARG A 142 -23.97 -53.29 -31.02
N HIS A 143 -24.12 -52.15 -30.45
CA HIS A 143 -24.13 -51.95 -29.00
C HIS A 143 -25.53 -52.12 -28.46
N VAL A 144 -25.80 -53.27 -27.84
CA VAL A 144 -27.15 -53.72 -27.48
C VAL A 144 -27.50 -53.60 -26.00
N GLY A 145 -26.46 -53.32 -25.16
CA GLY A 145 -26.61 -53.16 -23.71
C GLY A 145 -25.38 -52.63 -23.06
N GLU A 146 -25.47 -52.25 -21.77
CA GLU A 146 -24.29 -51.79 -21.04
C GLU A 146 -23.19 -52.89 -21.07
N ASN A 147 -22.06 -52.58 -21.72
CA ASN A 147 -20.96 -53.50 -21.99
C ASN A 147 -21.35 -54.78 -22.78
N VAL A 148 -22.46 -54.75 -23.54
CA VAL A 148 -22.88 -55.87 -24.40
C VAL A 148 -22.85 -55.48 -25.88
N PHE A 149 -22.11 -56.18 -26.68
CA PHE A 149 -21.92 -55.93 -28.10
C PHE A 149 -22.29 -57.16 -28.94
N ASP A 150 -23.03 -56.95 -30.01
CA ASP A 150 -23.29 -57.91 -31.05
C ASP A 150 -22.34 -57.60 -32.24
N ILE A 151 -21.41 -58.47 -32.53
CA ILE A 151 -20.47 -58.37 -33.65
C ILE A 151 -20.82 -59.43 -34.71
N ALA A 152 -21.47 -58.98 -35.77
CA ALA A 152 -21.87 -59.83 -36.85
C ALA A 152 -22.71 -61.07 -36.42
N GLY A 153 -23.59 -60.90 -35.43
CA GLY A 153 -24.44 -61.92 -34.86
C GLY A 153 -23.83 -62.75 -33.71
N PHE A 154 -22.61 -62.39 -33.27
CA PHE A 154 -21.96 -62.95 -32.09
C PHE A 154 -22.06 -61.95 -30.93
N VAL A 155 -22.81 -62.29 -29.85
CA VAL A 155 -23.02 -61.47 -28.70
C VAL A 155 -21.88 -61.62 -27.70
N PHE A 156 -21.20 -60.53 -27.37
CA PHE A 156 -20.14 -60.46 -26.38
C PHE A 156 -20.67 -59.66 -25.18
N ASP A 157 -20.86 -60.30 -24.03
CA ASP A 157 -21.27 -59.66 -22.77
C ASP A 157 -20.09 -59.57 -21.83
N PHE A 158 -19.48 -58.36 -21.73
CA PHE A 158 -18.31 -58.11 -20.88
C PHE A 158 -18.67 -58.01 -19.38
N ASN A 159 -19.96 -57.89 -19.00
CA ASN A 159 -20.37 -57.89 -17.61
C ASN A 159 -20.26 -59.28 -16.94
N ARG A 160 -20.42 -60.33 -17.74
CA ARG A 160 -20.41 -61.74 -17.28
C ARG A 160 -19.05 -62.41 -17.42
N ALA A 161 -18.06 -61.74 -17.96
CA ALA A 161 -16.73 -62.31 -18.20
C ALA A 161 -16.08 -62.76 -16.87
N GLY A 162 -16.12 -64.03 -16.55
CA GLY A 162 -15.43 -64.67 -15.42
C GLY A 162 -16.26 -65.59 -14.51
N ALA A 163 -17.57 -65.83 -14.80
CA ALA A 163 -18.46 -66.61 -13.92
C ALA A 163 -18.76 -68.04 -14.38
N ASP A 164 -18.69 -68.37 -15.69
CA ASP A 164 -19.01 -69.68 -16.21
C ASP A 164 -18.20 -70.03 -17.44
N GLU A 165 -17.64 -71.29 -17.53
CA GLU A 165 -16.98 -71.88 -18.71
C GLU A 165 -17.89 -71.99 -19.97
N SER A 166 -19.18 -71.73 -19.81
CA SER A 166 -20.17 -71.65 -20.89
C SER A 166 -20.25 -70.33 -21.63
N ASP A 167 -19.53 -69.27 -21.19
CA ASP A 167 -19.62 -67.94 -21.78
C ASP A 167 -18.88 -67.84 -23.11
N GLY A 168 -19.60 -67.41 -24.16
CA GLY A 168 -19.03 -67.25 -25.52
C GLY A 168 -17.87 -66.26 -25.61
N SER A 169 -17.78 -65.27 -24.70
CA SER A 169 -16.70 -64.28 -24.67
C SER A 169 -15.36 -64.87 -24.20
N ALA A 170 -15.36 -65.71 -23.19
CA ALA A 170 -14.15 -66.39 -22.70
C ALA A 170 -13.59 -67.33 -23.71
N ARG A 171 -14.45 -68.09 -24.42
CA ARG A 171 -14.07 -69.01 -25.51
C ARG A 171 -13.54 -68.24 -26.71
N ALA A 172 -14.12 -67.12 -27.10
CA ALA A 172 -13.63 -66.32 -28.21
C ALA A 172 -12.25 -65.70 -27.87
N ALA A 173 -12.04 -65.24 -26.64
CA ALA A 173 -10.74 -64.74 -26.18
C ALA A 173 -9.69 -65.85 -26.18
N ASP A 174 -10.03 -67.07 -25.66
CA ASP A 174 -9.09 -68.18 -25.66
C ASP A 174 -8.76 -68.64 -27.08
N TRP A 175 -9.76 -68.71 -28.00
CA TRP A 175 -9.53 -68.98 -29.39
C TRP A 175 -8.59 -67.92 -30.01
N LEU A 176 -8.82 -66.60 -29.81
CA LEU A 176 -7.99 -65.53 -30.35
C LEU A 176 -6.53 -65.71 -29.88
N LEU A 177 -6.33 -65.96 -28.59
CA LEU A 177 -5.00 -66.07 -27.98
C LEU A 177 -4.21 -67.29 -28.45
N LYS A 178 -4.92 -68.31 -28.96
CA LYS A 178 -4.28 -69.48 -29.56
C LYS A 178 -3.72 -69.24 -30.96
N GLN A 179 -4.24 -68.18 -31.66
CA GLN A 179 -3.84 -67.89 -33.03
C GLN A 179 -2.42 -67.29 -33.12
N GLY A 180 -1.70 -67.49 -34.22
CA GLY A 180 -0.39 -66.91 -34.44
C GLY A 180 -0.46 -65.43 -34.88
N ARG A 181 -1.24 -65.21 -35.95
CA ARG A 181 -1.47 -63.85 -36.47
C ARG A 181 -2.83 -63.78 -37.17
N ILE A 182 -3.53 -62.72 -36.95
CA ILE A 182 -4.78 -62.37 -37.64
C ILE A 182 -4.60 -60.94 -38.22
N ASP A 183 -4.77 -60.87 -39.56
CA ASP A 183 -4.77 -59.55 -40.26
C ASP A 183 -6.15 -59.31 -40.87
N PHE A 184 -6.74 -58.19 -40.60
CA PHE A 184 -7.96 -57.70 -41.28
C PHE A 184 -7.58 -56.45 -42.05
N ARG A 185 -7.80 -56.40 -43.34
CA ARG A 185 -7.32 -55.37 -44.20
C ARG A 185 -8.44 -54.69 -44.97
N ASN A 186 -8.38 -53.34 -45.06
CA ASN A 186 -9.24 -52.51 -45.89
C ASN A 186 -10.73 -52.76 -45.62
N GLY A 187 -11.10 -53.13 -44.38
CA GLY A 187 -12.49 -53.43 -44.04
C GLY A 187 -13.34 -52.17 -43.75
N THR A 188 -14.65 -52.36 -43.79
CA THR A 188 -15.61 -51.40 -43.36
C THR A 188 -16.31 -51.90 -42.10
N VAL A 189 -16.33 -51.10 -41.03
CA VAL A 189 -17.03 -51.46 -39.79
C VAL A 189 -18.15 -50.46 -39.55
N SER A 190 -19.40 -50.97 -39.50
CA SER A 190 -20.59 -50.16 -39.15
C SER A 190 -20.91 -50.34 -37.66
N TYR A 191 -20.65 -49.36 -36.85
CA TYR A 191 -21.02 -49.35 -35.44
C TYR A 191 -22.40 -48.77 -35.26
N VAL A 192 -23.32 -49.55 -34.69
CA VAL A 192 -24.70 -49.17 -34.42
C VAL A 192 -24.93 -49.15 -32.92
N ASP A 193 -25.09 -47.97 -32.36
CA ASP A 193 -25.40 -47.78 -30.95
C ASP A 193 -26.90 -47.79 -30.75
N LEU A 194 -27.41 -48.95 -30.28
CA LEU A 194 -28.88 -49.17 -30.06
C LEU A 194 -29.38 -48.62 -28.73
N ILE A 195 -28.48 -48.37 -27.79
CA ILE A 195 -28.82 -47.82 -26.46
C ILE A 195 -28.68 -46.28 -26.40
N ALA A 196 -28.24 -45.65 -27.49
CA ALA A 196 -28.11 -44.18 -27.53
C ALA A 196 -29.49 -43.52 -27.61
N GLU A 197 -29.78 -42.63 -26.65
CA GLU A 197 -30.98 -41.79 -26.66
C GLU A 197 -30.77 -40.49 -27.45
N PRO A 198 -31.79 -39.95 -28.11
CA PRO A 198 -33.17 -40.38 -28.25
C PRO A 198 -33.42 -41.33 -29.45
N ARG A 199 -32.39 -41.67 -30.24
CA ARG A 199 -32.49 -42.56 -31.39
C ARG A 199 -31.22 -43.35 -31.61
N PRO A 200 -31.26 -44.61 -32.09
CA PRO A 200 -30.11 -45.37 -32.51
C PRO A 200 -29.25 -44.61 -33.50
N ARG A 201 -27.89 -44.70 -33.34
CA ARG A 201 -26.95 -43.99 -34.20
C ARG A 201 -26.02 -44.99 -34.88
N THR A 202 -25.86 -44.80 -36.18
CA THR A 202 -24.89 -45.60 -36.94
C THR A 202 -23.66 -44.75 -37.26
N THR A 203 -22.48 -45.27 -37.01
CA THR A 203 -21.21 -44.68 -37.35
C THR A 203 -20.40 -45.70 -38.19
N ALA A 204 -20.07 -45.34 -39.42
CA ALA A 204 -19.29 -46.21 -40.29
C ALA A 204 -17.83 -45.80 -40.34
N PHE A 205 -16.94 -46.77 -40.21
CA PHE A 205 -15.51 -46.66 -40.34
C PHE A 205 -15.03 -47.34 -41.59
N GLU A 206 -14.17 -46.72 -42.36
CA GLU A 206 -13.57 -47.23 -43.58
C GLU A 206 -12.05 -47.43 -43.42
N ASN A 207 -11.51 -48.21 -44.32
CA ASN A 207 -10.06 -48.51 -44.35
C ASN A 207 -9.57 -49.09 -43.01
N ILE A 208 -10.42 -49.88 -42.35
CA ILE A 208 -10.07 -50.57 -41.11
C ILE A 208 -9.00 -51.62 -41.41
N ASN A 209 -7.84 -51.45 -40.78
CA ASN A 209 -6.79 -52.44 -40.74
C ASN A 209 -6.60 -52.90 -39.30
N PHE A 210 -6.82 -54.16 -39.04
CA PHE A 210 -6.58 -54.80 -37.76
C PHE A 210 -5.53 -55.86 -37.89
N THR A 211 -4.60 -55.91 -36.96
CA THR A 211 -3.58 -56.96 -36.86
C THR A 211 -3.52 -57.43 -35.41
N PHE A 212 -3.63 -58.75 -35.24
CA PHE A 212 -3.30 -59.44 -34.01
C PHE A 212 -2.13 -60.36 -34.25
N ALA A 213 -1.16 -60.43 -33.35
CA ALA A 213 -0.01 -61.27 -33.48
C ALA A 213 0.46 -61.80 -32.11
N ARG A 214 0.69 -63.11 -32.02
CA ARG A 214 1.29 -63.73 -30.87
C ARG A 214 2.82 -63.64 -31.00
N GLY A 215 3.49 -63.06 -29.97
CA GLY A 215 4.94 -63.01 -29.85
C GLY A 215 5.51 -64.13 -28.98
N VAL A 216 6.82 -64.09 -28.72
CA VAL A 216 7.52 -65.00 -27.83
C VAL A 216 7.13 -64.72 -26.36
N SER A 217 6.93 -63.46 -26.00
CA SER A 217 6.66 -62.98 -24.61
C SER A 217 5.33 -62.23 -24.49
N GLY A 218 4.29 -62.63 -25.26
CA GLY A 218 2.99 -62.00 -25.17
C GLY A 218 2.34 -61.71 -26.52
N TYR A 219 1.39 -60.79 -26.52
CA TYR A 219 0.49 -60.48 -27.64
C TYR A 219 0.61 -59.05 -28.08
N ARG A 220 0.34 -58.78 -29.36
CA ARG A 220 0.25 -57.45 -29.96
C ARG A 220 -1.01 -57.37 -30.80
N ALA A 221 -1.73 -56.22 -30.62
CA ALA A 221 -2.83 -55.93 -31.52
C ALA A 221 -2.76 -54.48 -31.97
N ALA A 222 -3.19 -54.24 -33.21
CA ALA A 222 -3.29 -52.86 -33.74
C ALA A 222 -4.54 -52.74 -34.61
N VAL A 223 -5.23 -51.57 -34.48
CA VAL A 223 -6.38 -51.18 -35.31
C VAL A 223 -6.11 -49.79 -35.85
N GLN A 224 -6.26 -49.60 -37.14
CA GLN A 224 -6.21 -48.32 -37.82
C GLN A 224 -7.43 -48.18 -38.72
N GLY A 225 -8.01 -46.94 -38.75
CA GLY A 225 -9.16 -46.69 -39.62
C GLY A 225 -9.50 -45.23 -39.72
N ALA A 226 -10.46 -44.88 -40.56
CA ALA A 226 -11.00 -43.54 -40.72
C ALA A 226 -12.54 -43.54 -40.71
N PHE A 227 -13.16 -42.45 -40.38
CA PHE A 227 -14.63 -42.34 -40.47
C PHE A 227 -15.06 -42.16 -41.91
N LYS A 228 -16.11 -42.90 -42.36
CA LYS A 228 -16.66 -42.83 -43.71
C LYS A 228 -17.15 -41.46 -44.11
N SER A 229 -17.67 -40.67 -43.12
CA SER A 229 -18.21 -39.34 -43.34
C SER A 229 -17.18 -38.24 -43.43
N ARG A 230 -15.94 -38.48 -42.95
CA ARG A 230 -14.84 -37.50 -42.92
C ARG A 230 -13.49 -38.25 -42.92
N HIS A 231 -12.86 -38.38 -44.05
CA HIS A 231 -11.59 -39.10 -44.21
C HIS A 231 -10.41 -38.52 -43.40
N GLU A 232 -10.51 -37.26 -42.92
CA GLU A 232 -9.53 -36.60 -42.07
C GLU A 232 -9.52 -37.14 -40.63
N ASN A 233 -10.59 -37.78 -40.19
CA ASN A 233 -10.76 -38.30 -38.85
C ASN A 233 -10.18 -39.73 -38.79
N ARG A 234 -8.98 -39.87 -38.29
CA ARG A 234 -8.24 -41.16 -38.20
C ARG A 234 -8.20 -41.66 -36.76
N ILE A 235 -8.24 -42.98 -36.64
CA ILE A 235 -8.01 -43.69 -35.38
C ILE A 235 -6.87 -44.70 -35.59
N ASP A 236 -5.95 -44.74 -34.62
CA ASP A 236 -4.87 -45.75 -34.53
C ASP A 236 -4.80 -46.25 -33.08
N VAL A 237 -5.11 -47.50 -32.88
CA VAL A 237 -5.05 -48.18 -31.58
C VAL A 237 -4.05 -49.30 -31.64
N ARG A 238 -3.11 -49.35 -30.72
CA ARG A 238 -2.08 -50.40 -30.62
C ARG A 238 -1.96 -50.89 -29.20
N THR A 239 -1.87 -52.15 -29.00
CA THR A 239 -1.68 -52.75 -27.69
C THR A 239 -0.62 -53.86 -27.72
N ARG A 240 0.08 -53.97 -26.62
CA ARG A 240 0.97 -55.07 -26.28
C ARG A 240 0.58 -55.56 -24.90
N PHE A 241 0.28 -56.84 -24.76
CA PHE A 241 -0.15 -57.39 -23.49
C PHE A 241 0.34 -58.82 -23.29
N GLU A 242 0.37 -59.24 -22.05
CA GLU A 242 0.63 -60.56 -21.60
C GLU A 242 -0.62 -61.15 -20.95
N ALA A 243 -0.90 -62.42 -21.18
CA ALA A 243 -1.96 -63.15 -20.53
C ALA A 243 -1.36 -64.34 -19.80
N PRO A 244 -1.87 -64.76 -18.63
CA PRO A 244 -1.34 -65.85 -17.85
C PRO A 244 -1.41 -67.17 -18.64
N LEU A 245 -0.33 -67.96 -18.56
CA LEU A 245 -0.24 -69.24 -19.23
C LEU A 245 -1.09 -70.31 -18.53
N LEU A 246 -1.37 -70.15 -17.23
CA LEU A 246 -2.10 -71.12 -16.40
C LEU A 246 -3.11 -70.31 -15.52
N GLY A 247 -4.33 -70.84 -15.40
CA GLY A 247 -5.39 -70.21 -14.59
C GLY A 247 -6.49 -69.56 -15.45
N GLU A 248 -7.27 -68.67 -14.85
CA GLU A 248 -8.31 -67.93 -15.59
C GLU A 248 -7.71 -67.01 -16.65
N ARG A 249 -8.20 -67.15 -17.90
CA ARG A 249 -7.65 -66.45 -19.07
C ARG A 249 -8.55 -65.32 -19.56
N GLY A 250 -9.30 -64.70 -18.66
CA GLY A 250 -10.16 -63.56 -19.00
C GLY A 250 -9.38 -62.23 -19.17
N VAL A 251 -9.98 -61.25 -19.82
CA VAL A 251 -9.44 -59.90 -20.02
C VAL A 251 -8.97 -59.27 -18.72
N LYS A 252 -9.62 -59.65 -17.59
CA LYS A 252 -9.29 -59.17 -16.23
C LYS A 252 -7.93 -59.63 -15.68
N THR A 253 -7.29 -60.57 -16.35
CA THR A 253 -5.94 -61.10 -15.96
C THR A 253 -4.83 -60.62 -16.88
N TRP A 254 -5.14 -59.72 -17.80
CA TRP A 254 -4.15 -59.23 -18.77
C TRP A 254 -3.39 -58.08 -18.21
N THR A 255 -2.09 -58.04 -18.46
CA THR A 255 -1.15 -56.96 -18.11
C THR A 255 -0.51 -56.44 -19.38
N GLY A 256 -0.46 -55.11 -19.55
CA GLY A 256 0.12 -54.57 -20.76
C GLY A 256 -0.03 -53.07 -20.97
N GLU A 257 0.21 -52.65 -22.19
CA GLU A 257 0.20 -51.27 -22.64
C GLU A 257 -0.77 -51.11 -23.82
N LEU A 258 -1.50 -50.00 -23.83
CA LEU A 258 -2.38 -49.58 -24.90
C LEU A 258 -2.02 -48.18 -25.38
N TYR A 259 -1.85 -47.99 -26.65
CA TYR A 259 -1.70 -46.70 -27.32
C TYR A 259 -2.92 -46.41 -28.16
N VAL A 260 -3.44 -45.17 -28.02
CA VAL A 260 -4.57 -44.65 -28.81
C VAL A 260 -4.18 -43.32 -29.43
N SER A 261 -4.23 -43.22 -30.74
CA SER A 261 -4.15 -41.95 -31.45
C SER A 261 -5.45 -41.71 -32.20
N ALA A 262 -5.97 -40.51 -32.04
CA ALA A 262 -7.21 -40.10 -32.69
C ALA A 262 -7.07 -38.65 -33.17
N ASP A 263 -7.34 -38.42 -34.45
CA ASP A 263 -7.26 -37.10 -35.05
C ASP A 263 -8.66 -36.59 -35.41
N ASN A 264 -8.94 -35.31 -35.05
CA ASN A 264 -10.16 -34.56 -35.36
C ASN A 264 -11.46 -35.31 -34.99
N LEU A 265 -11.47 -35.99 -33.85
CA LEU A 265 -12.63 -36.72 -33.32
C LEU A 265 -13.40 -35.96 -32.27
N ASP A 266 -14.68 -36.32 -32.07
CA ASP A 266 -15.48 -35.95 -30.90
C ASP A 266 -14.94 -36.75 -29.68
N VAL A 267 -13.94 -36.16 -29.02
CA VAL A 267 -13.26 -36.80 -27.89
C VAL A 267 -14.20 -36.97 -26.70
N ALA A 268 -15.14 -36.07 -26.51
CA ALA A 268 -16.14 -36.15 -25.44
C ALA A 268 -17.01 -37.43 -25.63
N ARG A 269 -17.36 -37.70 -26.85
CA ARG A 269 -18.13 -38.95 -27.18
C ARG A 269 -17.30 -40.22 -27.01
N LEU A 270 -16.04 -40.15 -27.41
CA LEU A 270 -15.13 -41.29 -27.30
C LEU A 270 -14.85 -41.67 -25.83
N MET A 271 -14.80 -40.65 -24.94
CA MET A 271 -14.46 -40.84 -23.52
C MET A 271 -15.71 -41.12 -22.63
N ARG A 272 -16.93 -41.07 -23.13
CA ARG A 272 -18.17 -41.36 -22.37
C ARG A 272 -18.21 -42.70 -21.63
N PRO A 273 -17.59 -43.79 -22.19
CA PRO A 273 -17.55 -45.05 -21.47
C PRO A 273 -16.68 -45.04 -20.22
N ILE A 274 -15.80 -44.05 -20.07
CA ILE A 274 -14.89 -43.90 -18.90
C ILE A 274 -15.68 -43.24 -17.77
N PRO A 275 -15.97 -43.89 -16.63
CA PRO A 275 -16.81 -43.35 -15.56
C PRO A 275 -16.28 -42.05 -15.00
N ALA A 276 -14.98 -41.91 -14.84
CA ALA A 276 -14.32 -40.70 -14.29
C ALA A 276 -14.49 -39.46 -15.18
N VAL A 277 -14.74 -39.60 -16.45
CA VAL A 277 -14.91 -38.49 -17.41
C VAL A 277 -16.36 -38.23 -17.77
N ARG A 278 -17.24 -39.19 -17.42
CA ARG A 278 -18.68 -39.10 -17.70
C ARG A 278 -19.28 -37.87 -16.98
N GLY A 279 -19.77 -36.88 -17.74
CA GLY A 279 -20.36 -35.67 -17.23
C GLY A 279 -19.37 -34.49 -17.00
N LEU A 280 -18.05 -34.79 -16.92
CA LEU A 280 -17.01 -33.73 -16.87
C LEU A 280 -16.82 -33.10 -18.24
N LEU A 281 -16.61 -33.90 -19.29
CA LEU A 281 -16.43 -33.43 -20.66
C LEU A 281 -17.71 -33.61 -21.47
N ASN A 282 -18.49 -32.53 -21.64
CA ASN A 282 -19.77 -32.55 -22.33
C ASN A 282 -19.62 -32.40 -23.85
N SER A 283 -18.65 -31.61 -24.32
CA SER A 283 -18.27 -31.49 -25.72
C SER A 283 -16.77 -31.24 -25.84
N GLY A 284 -16.21 -31.58 -27.01
CA GLY A 284 -14.82 -31.31 -27.35
C GLY A 284 -14.41 -32.11 -28.57
N ARG A 285 -13.91 -31.42 -29.59
CA ARG A 285 -13.40 -32.03 -30.82
C ARG A 285 -11.91 -31.79 -30.91
N GLY A 286 -11.15 -32.79 -31.42
CA GLY A 286 -9.72 -32.58 -31.61
C GLY A 286 -8.97 -33.89 -31.70
N SER A 287 -7.71 -33.81 -31.33
CA SER A 287 -6.75 -34.95 -31.45
C SER A 287 -6.26 -35.34 -30.06
N THR A 288 -6.06 -36.67 -29.93
CA THR A 288 -5.46 -37.24 -28.73
C THR A 288 -4.38 -38.26 -29.11
N ARG A 289 -3.35 -38.34 -28.27
CA ARG A 289 -2.36 -39.42 -28.26
C ARG A 289 -2.21 -39.91 -26.83
N THR A 290 -2.76 -41.09 -26.59
CA THR A 290 -2.90 -41.64 -25.24
C THR A 290 -2.12 -42.94 -25.12
N TRP A 291 -1.31 -43.07 -24.11
CA TRP A 291 -0.68 -44.30 -23.63
C TRP A 291 -1.34 -44.68 -22.32
N LEU A 292 -1.64 -45.94 -22.19
CA LEU A 292 -2.33 -46.50 -21.04
C LEU A 292 -1.65 -47.78 -20.64
N THR A 293 -1.31 -47.94 -19.38
CA THR A 293 -0.82 -49.17 -18.78
C THR A 293 -1.94 -49.83 -17.97
N PHE A 294 -2.08 -51.10 -18.08
CA PHE A 294 -3.05 -51.88 -17.29
C PHE A 294 -2.39 -53.12 -16.70
N ASP A 295 -2.81 -53.44 -15.48
CA ASP A 295 -2.35 -54.62 -14.76
C ASP A 295 -3.56 -55.34 -14.17
N GLU A 296 -3.63 -56.66 -14.39
CA GLU A 296 -4.79 -57.49 -14.02
C GLU A 296 -6.11 -56.88 -14.51
N GLY A 297 -6.15 -56.32 -15.71
CA GLY A 297 -7.30 -55.67 -16.32
C GLY A 297 -7.70 -54.34 -15.71
N ARG A 298 -6.91 -53.77 -14.75
CA ARG A 298 -7.12 -52.47 -14.17
C ARG A 298 -6.14 -51.47 -14.75
N ILE A 299 -6.60 -50.29 -15.08
CA ILE A 299 -5.74 -49.18 -15.51
C ILE A 299 -4.89 -48.74 -14.33
N THR A 300 -3.55 -48.72 -14.49
CA THR A 300 -2.59 -48.25 -13.50
C THR A 300 -2.10 -46.86 -13.84
N ASP A 301 -1.80 -46.62 -15.13
CA ASP A 301 -1.25 -45.34 -15.59
C ASP A 301 -1.87 -44.95 -16.93
N LEU A 302 -2.04 -43.66 -17.11
CA LEU A 302 -2.48 -43.05 -18.36
C LEU A 302 -1.71 -41.76 -18.62
N THR A 303 -1.16 -41.67 -19.83
CA THR A 303 -0.57 -40.42 -20.34
C THR A 303 -1.25 -40.05 -21.63
N SER A 304 -1.78 -38.84 -21.75
CA SER A 304 -2.49 -38.38 -22.93
C SER A 304 -2.07 -36.97 -23.32
N TYR A 305 -1.69 -36.78 -24.58
CA TYR A 305 -1.57 -35.45 -25.18
C TYR A 305 -2.88 -35.08 -25.83
N LEU A 306 -3.51 -34.02 -25.36
CA LEU A 306 -4.81 -33.57 -25.81
C LEU A 306 -4.68 -32.22 -26.54
N GLY A 307 -5.30 -32.08 -27.69
CA GLY A 307 -5.52 -30.82 -28.38
C GLY A 307 -6.97 -30.75 -28.84
N LEU A 308 -7.76 -29.96 -28.11
CA LEU A 308 -9.22 -29.94 -28.28
C LEU A 308 -9.71 -28.55 -28.66
N SER A 309 -10.82 -28.49 -29.39
CA SER A 309 -11.59 -27.28 -29.72
C SER A 309 -13.06 -27.45 -29.29
N ASP A 310 -13.75 -26.32 -29.09
CA ASP A 310 -15.16 -26.26 -28.69
C ASP A 310 -15.48 -27.13 -27.46
N VAL A 311 -14.62 -26.98 -26.45
CA VAL A 311 -14.68 -27.77 -25.22
C VAL A 311 -15.69 -27.19 -24.25
N VAL A 312 -16.54 -28.04 -23.71
CA VAL A 312 -17.45 -27.72 -22.62
C VAL A 312 -17.20 -28.67 -21.47
N LEU A 313 -16.64 -28.13 -20.38
CA LEU A 313 -16.36 -28.86 -19.15
C LEU A 313 -17.38 -28.50 -18.07
N ARG A 314 -17.80 -29.45 -17.25
CA ARG A 314 -18.63 -29.22 -16.06
C ARG A 314 -18.05 -30.01 -14.90
N PHE A 315 -17.41 -29.34 -13.98
CA PHE A 315 -16.71 -29.98 -12.87
C PHE A 315 -17.64 -30.51 -11.76
N ALA A 316 -18.81 -29.89 -11.56
CA ALA A 316 -19.83 -30.36 -10.64
C ALA A 316 -21.26 -30.01 -11.16
N ARG A 317 -22.32 -30.63 -10.59
CA ARG A 317 -23.71 -30.40 -11.04
C ARG A 317 -24.19 -28.97 -10.80
N ASP A 318 -23.69 -28.33 -9.76
CA ASP A 318 -24.00 -26.96 -9.27
C ASP A 318 -23.09 -25.88 -9.85
N THR A 319 -22.10 -26.23 -10.68
CA THR A 319 -21.19 -25.25 -11.30
C THR A 319 -21.64 -24.89 -12.72
N GLU A 320 -21.27 -23.68 -13.15
CA GLU A 320 -21.47 -23.26 -14.54
C GLU A 320 -20.57 -24.06 -15.49
N PRO A 321 -21.04 -24.38 -16.70
CA PRO A 321 -20.19 -25.07 -17.67
C PRO A 321 -19.10 -24.13 -18.19
N LEU A 322 -17.83 -24.53 -18.03
CA LEU A 322 -16.67 -23.84 -18.58
C LEU A 322 -16.63 -24.06 -20.11
N ARG A 323 -16.72 -22.97 -20.86
CA ARG A 323 -16.67 -22.96 -22.32
C ARG A 323 -15.31 -22.50 -22.82
N VAL A 324 -14.60 -23.39 -23.47
CA VAL A 324 -13.22 -23.17 -23.95
C VAL A 324 -13.18 -23.34 -25.47
N ARG A 325 -12.66 -22.36 -26.18
CA ARG A 325 -12.49 -22.41 -27.64
C ARG A 325 -11.41 -23.42 -28.04
N THR A 326 -10.27 -23.36 -27.38
CA THR A 326 -9.13 -24.27 -27.60
C THR A 326 -8.54 -24.70 -26.27
N LEU A 327 -8.15 -25.96 -26.17
CA LEU A 327 -7.48 -26.54 -25.00
C LEU A 327 -6.37 -27.47 -25.47
N ALA A 328 -5.18 -27.29 -24.93
CA ALA A 328 -4.04 -28.19 -25.16
C ALA A 328 -3.37 -28.55 -23.84
N THR A 329 -3.10 -29.81 -23.60
CA THR A 329 -2.43 -30.26 -22.36
C THR A 329 -1.83 -31.66 -22.52
N LYS A 330 -0.85 -31.97 -21.69
CA LYS A 330 -0.45 -33.35 -21.39
C LYS A 330 -1.12 -33.75 -20.06
N LEU A 331 -2.01 -34.73 -20.14
CA LEU A 331 -2.68 -35.35 -19.00
C LEU A 331 -1.89 -36.61 -18.59
N THR A 332 -1.50 -36.71 -17.34
CA THR A 332 -0.96 -37.91 -16.71
C THR A 332 -1.87 -38.32 -15.56
N GLN A 333 -2.27 -39.59 -15.52
CA GLN A 333 -3.11 -40.13 -14.46
C GLN A 333 -2.47 -41.43 -13.96
N THR A 334 -2.37 -41.54 -12.62
CA THR A 334 -1.87 -42.73 -11.94
C THR A 334 -2.89 -43.21 -10.91
N PHE A 335 -3.00 -44.51 -10.76
CA PHE A 335 -3.87 -45.16 -9.79
C PHE A 335 -3.02 -45.95 -8.80
N ALA A 336 -3.19 -45.70 -7.50
CA ALA A 336 -2.52 -46.44 -6.42
C ALA A 336 -3.58 -46.88 -5.40
N GLY A 337 -4.15 -48.06 -5.59
CA GLY A 337 -5.30 -48.51 -4.83
C GLY A 337 -6.51 -47.59 -5.05
N ASP A 338 -7.03 -46.99 -3.96
CA ASP A 338 -8.16 -46.06 -4.03
C ASP A 338 -7.74 -44.60 -4.32
N LEU A 339 -6.45 -44.33 -4.43
CA LEU A 339 -5.93 -42.99 -4.73
C LEU A 339 -5.74 -42.84 -6.24
N MET A 340 -6.42 -41.83 -6.81
CA MET A 340 -6.25 -41.39 -8.18
C MET A 340 -5.54 -40.04 -8.21
N ASN A 341 -4.36 -39.96 -8.81
CA ASN A 341 -3.65 -38.74 -9.08
C ASN A 341 -3.81 -38.35 -10.55
N VAL A 342 -4.20 -37.12 -10.81
CA VAL A 342 -4.30 -36.56 -12.16
C VAL A 342 -3.43 -35.31 -12.24
N ARG A 343 -2.55 -35.26 -13.23
CA ARG A 343 -1.69 -34.10 -13.50
C ARG A 343 -1.90 -33.62 -14.92
N LEU A 344 -2.15 -32.33 -15.07
CA LEU A 344 -2.16 -31.62 -16.34
C LEU A 344 -0.89 -30.78 -16.43
N GLU A 345 -0.04 -31.12 -17.38
CA GLU A 345 1.20 -30.39 -17.64
C GLU A 345 1.05 -29.52 -18.89
N ASN A 346 1.63 -28.32 -18.84
CA ASN A 346 1.59 -27.37 -19.95
C ASN A 346 0.17 -27.12 -20.47
N LEU A 347 -0.80 -26.97 -19.53
CA LEU A 347 -2.18 -26.66 -19.87
C LEU A 347 -2.26 -25.25 -20.45
N GLY A 348 -2.69 -25.19 -21.71
CA GLY A 348 -3.03 -23.94 -22.40
C GLY A 348 -4.48 -23.98 -22.83
N PHE A 349 -5.20 -22.87 -22.65
CA PHE A 349 -6.55 -22.75 -23.14
C PHE A 349 -6.90 -21.31 -23.57
N GLU A 350 -7.87 -21.19 -24.45
CA GLU A 350 -8.51 -19.95 -24.82
C GLU A 350 -10.00 -20.06 -24.59
N MET A 351 -10.55 -19.24 -23.72
CA MET A 351 -11.99 -19.19 -23.45
C MET A 351 -12.76 -18.52 -24.58
N THR A 352 -14.09 -18.67 -24.59
CA THR A 352 -14.94 -18.05 -25.62
C THR A 352 -14.99 -16.52 -25.52
N ASP A 353 -14.66 -15.93 -24.39
CA ASP A 353 -14.52 -14.47 -24.16
C ASP A 353 -13.15 -13.91 -24.56
N GLY A 354 -12.24 -14.75 -25.07
CA GLY A 354 -10.88 -14.37 -25.50
C GLY A 354 -9.83 -14.45 -24.39
N THR A 355 -10.18 -14.83 -23.17
CA THR A 355 -9.21 -15.06 -22.08
C THR A 355 -8.31 -16.24 -22.43
N LYS A 356 -6.98 -16.04 -22.32
CA LYS A 356 -5.97 -17.03 -22.59
C LYS A 356 -5.16 -17.34 -21.35
N ALA A 357 -4.79 -18.60 -21.20
CA ALA A 357 -3.80 -19.03 -20.23
C ALA A 357 -2.92 -20.11 -20.89
N GLU A 358 -1.63 -20.05 -20.63
CA GLU A 358 -0.63 -20.98 -21.21
C GLU A 358 0.36 -21.40 -20.13
N GLY A 359 0.88 -22.62 -20.26
CA GLY A 359 1.90 -23.13 -19.35
C GLY A 359 1.43 -23.41 -17.94
N LEU A 360 0.13 -23.60 -17.71
CA LEU A 360 -0.40 -23.96 -16.42
C LEU A 360 -0.08 -25.43 -16.08
N GLU A 361 0.18 -25.67 -14.81
CA GLU A 361 0.28 -27.02 -14.26
C GLU A 361 -0.79 -27.20 -13.19
N LEU A 362 -1.60 -28.24 -13.37
CA LEU A 362 -2.66 -28.60 -12.44
C LEU A 362 -2.42 -30.04 -11.97
N GLU A 363 -2.45 -30.24 -10.67
CA GLU A 363 -2.38 -31.58 -10.07
C GLU A 363 -3.57 -31.76 -9.12
N THR A 364 -4.22 -32.92 -9.23
CA THR A 364 -5.33 -33.26 -8.34
C THR A 364 -5.15 -34.70 -7.84
N ALA A 365 -5.40 -34.87 -6.53
CA ALA A 365 -5.44 -36.17 -5.89
C ALA A 365 -6.84 -36.43 -5.34
N VAL A 366 -7.46 -37.52 -5.73
CA VAL A 366 -8.82 -37.91 -5.32
C VAL A 366 -8.76 -39.29 -4.70
N THR A 367 -9.33 -39.46 -3.50
CA THR A 367 -9.51 -40.77 -2.86
C THR A 367 -10.93 -41.27 -3.19
N LEU A 368 -11.02 -42.47 -3.78
CA LEU A 368 -12.28 -43.03 -4.30
C LEU A 368 -13.05 -43.89 -3.28
N ALA A 369 -12.55 -44.01 -2.05
CA ALA A 369 -13.01 -45.05 -1.10
C ALA A 369 -14.41 -44.80 -0.53
N ASP A 370 -14.81 -43.53 -0.23
CA ASP A 370 -16.12 -43.20 0.31
C ASP A 370 -16.40 -41.71 0.02
N GLU A 371 -17.62 -41.38 -0.44
CA GLU A 371 -17.98 -40.00 -0.81
C GLU A 371 -17.87 -39.01 0.35
N GLU A 372 -18.16 -39.43 1.60
CA GLU A 372 -18.08 -38.55 2.77
C GLU A 372 -16.66 -38.40 3.35
N SER A 373 -15.81 -39.38 3.18
CA SER A 373 -14.44 -39.41 3.66
C SER A 373 -13.40 -39.12 2.57
N SER A 374 -13.83 -38.96 1.30
CA SER A 374 -12.93 -38.70 0.19
C SER A 374 -12.18 -37.37 0.41
N ARG A 375 -10.87 -37.42 0.28
CA ARG A 375 -10.02 -36.25 0.32
C ARG A 375 -9.66 -35.84 -1.11
N THR A 376 -10.06 -34.63 -1.48
CA THR A 376 -9.79 -34.07 -2.81
C THR A 376 -8.86 -32.87 -2.67
N GLY A 377 -7.95 -32.72 -3.59
CA GLY A 377 -7.07 -31.55 -3.65
C GLY A 377 -6.65 -31.29 -5.08
N PHE A 378 -6.33 -30.05 -5.38
CA PHE A 378 -5.66 -29.69 -6.62
C PHE A 378 -4.62 -28.61 -6.36
N SER A 379 -3.60 -28.60 -7.22
CA SER A 379 -2.57 -27.59 -7.20
C SER A 379 -2.41 -26.93 -8.57
N ILE A 380 -2.04 -25.65 -8.55
CA ILE A 380 -1.75 -24.87 -9.76
C ILE A 380 -0.40 -24.20 -9.54
N ARG A 381 0.54 -24.39 -10.44
CA ARG A 381 1.89 -23.83 -10.30
C ARG A 381 1.88 -22.30 -10.41
N ARG A 382 1.15 -21.75 -11.37
CA ARG A 382 1.01 -20.30 -11.57
C ARG A 382 -0.29 -19.96 -12.28
N LEU A 383 -0.95 -18.90 -11.82
CA LEU A 383 -2.18 -18.38 -12.43
C LEU A 383 -2.32 -16.88 -12.15
N GLU A 384 -2.78 -16.13 -13.15
CA GLU A 384 -3.16 -14.73 -12.98
C GLU A 384 -4.52 -14.63 -12.28
N MET A 385 -4.69 -13.67 -11.36
CA MET A 385 -5.93 -13.50 -10.59
C MET A 385 -7.14 -13.22 -11.48
N THR A 386 -6.98 -12.42 -12.51
CA THR A 386 -8.03 -12.15 -13.51
C THR A 386 -8.53 -13.42 -14.24
N THR A 387 -7.63 -14.35 -14.47
CA THR A 387 -7.99 -15.68 -15.05
C THR A 387 -8.69 -16.54 -14.01
N LEU A 388 -8.21 -16.56 -12.77
CA LEU A 388 -8.85 -17.30 -11.68
C LEU A 388 -10.28 -16.82 -11.46
N GLU A 389 -10.51 -15.52 -11.41
CA GLU A 389 -11.84 -14.92 -11.23
C GLU A 389 -12.84 -15.43 -12.28
N LYS A 390 -12.44 -15.46 -13.55
CA LYS A 390 -13.28 -15.96 -14.64
C LYS A 390 -13.52 -17.47 -14.58
N LEU A 391 -12.63 -18.22 -13.96
CA LEU A 391 -12.76 -19.67 -13.79
C LEU A 391 -13.65 -20.04 -12.58
N LEU A 392 -13.70 -19.23 -11.55
CA LEU A 392 -14.38 -19.51 -10.29
C LEU A 392 -15.84 -19.97 -10.44
N PRO A 393 -16.69 -19.40 -11.32
CA PRO A 393 -18.07 -19.85 -11.47
C PRO A 393 -18.18 -21.29 -11.96
N SER A 394 -17.16 -21.75 -12.70
CA SER A 394 -17.12 -23.09 -13.29
C SER A 394 -16.42 -24.12 -12.40
N MET A 395 -15.68 -23.67 -11.39
CA MET A 395 -14.89 -24.56 -10.52
C MET A 395 -15.67 -24.91 -9.24
N PRO A 396 -15.52 -26.13 -8.71
CA PRO A 396 -16.09 -26.52 -7.43
C PRO A 396 -15.27 -25.92 -6.27
N PHE A 397 -15.36 -24.60 -6.12
CA PHE A 397 -14.58 -23.87 -5.13
C PHE A 397 -15.47 -23.52 -3.90
N PRO A 398 -14.92 -23.48 -2.67
CA PRO A 398 -15.70 -23.03 -1.52
C PRO A 398 -16.35 -21.67 -1.77
N GLN A 399 -17.66 -21.56 -1.65
CA GLN A 399 -18.41 -20.35 -2.04
C GLN A 399 -17.95 -19.10 -1.30
N GLU A 400 -17.58 -19.22 -0.01
CA GLU A 400 -17.08 -18.11 0.80
C GLU A 400 -15.76 -17.55 0.23
N ALA A 401 -14.83 -18.42 -0.16
CA ALA A 401 -13.57 -18.01 -0.77
C ALA A 401 -13.76 -17.44 -2.19
N ALA A 402 -14.70 -18.01 -2.96
CA ALA A 402 -15.01 -17.49 -4.28
C ALA A 402 -15.61 -16.07 -4.25
N ARG A 403 -16.42 -15.76 -3.24
CA ARG A 403 -16.98 -14.41 -3.04
C ARG A 403 -15.90 -13.38 -2.76
N LEU A 404 -14.94 -13.69 -1.87
CA LEU A 404 -13.83 -12.79 -1.57
C LEU A 404 -13.03 -12.38 -2.80
N ILE A 405 -12.87 -13.27 -3.77
CA ILE A 405 -12.12 -12.97 -5.00
C ILE A 405 -12.98 -12.13 -5.97
N ARG A 406 -14.24 -12.51 -6.18
CA ARG A 406 -15.14 -11.85 -7.15
C ARG A 406 -15.58 -10.44 -6.75
N ASP A 407 -15.79 -10.22 -5.44
CA ASP A 407 -16.38 -8.98 -4.95
C ASP A 407 -15.33 -7.84 -4.88
N HIS A 408 -14.06 -8.10 -5.20
CA HIS A 408 -12.95 -7.17 -4.96
C HIS A 408 -12.01 -6.92 -6.13
N ASP A 409 -12.34 -7.32 -7.35
CA ASP A 409 -11.54 -7.09 -8.58
C ASP A 409 -10.03 -7.32 -8.34
N ALA A 410 -9.67 -8.57 -8.07
CA ALA A 410 -8.32 -8.94 -7.65
C ALA A 410 -7.34 -9.00 -8.83
N GLY A 411 -6.29 -8.18 -8.82
CA GLY A 411 -5.17 -8.22 -9.77
C GLY A 411 -3.94 -8.95 -9.23
N GLY A 412 -2.97 -9.23 -10.10
CA GLY A 412 -1.72 -9.91 -9.75
C GLY A 412 -1.71 -11.40 -10.08
N SER A 413 -0.74 -12.13 -9.54
CA SER A 413 -0.57 -13.57 -9.81
C SER A 413 -0.43 -14.39 -8.53
N ILE A 414 -0.93 -15.61 -8.59
CA ILE A 414 -0.71 -16.64 -7.57
C ILE A 414 0.22 -17.73 -8.12
N SER A 415 1.00 -18.30 -7.22
CA SER A 415 1.86 -19.44 -7.52
C SER A 415 1.85 -20.47 -6.39
N ASP A 416 2.22 -21.71 -6.71
CA ASP A 416 2.20 -22.83 -5.77
C ASP A 416 0.84 -22.90 -5.04
N PHE A 417 -0.24 -22.66 -5.79
CA PHE A 417 -1.58 -22.72 -5.25
C PHE A 417 -1.97 -24.17 -5.00
N GLU A 418 -2.28 -24.47 -3.76
CA GLU A 418 -2.74 -25.79 -3.32
C GLU A 418 -4.07 -25.60 -2.57
N VAL A 419 -5.06 -26.36 -2.94
CA VAL A 419 -6.31 -26.46 -2.18
C VAL A 419 -6.64 -27.92 -1.92
N SER A 420 -7.09 -28.24 -0.72
CA SER A 420 -7.56 -29.56 -0.34
C SER A 420 -8.80 -29.45 0.55
N TRP A 421 -9.69 -30.41 0.43
CA TRP A 421 -10.89 -30.51 1.27
C TRP A 421 -11.32 -31.96 1.46
N THR A 422 -12.19 -32.20 2.42
CA THR A 422 -12.82 -33.50 2.67
C THR A 422 -14.29 -33.44 2.24
N GLY A 423 -14.78 -34.50 1.60
CA GLY A 423 -16.16 -34.61 1.09
C GLY A 423 -16.29 -34.16 -0.37
N LEU A 424 -17.53 -34.13 -0.84
CA LEU A 424 -17.87 -33.69 -2.20
C LEU A 424 -17.66 -32.19 -2.39
N PRO A 425 -17.37 -31.70 -3.60
CA PRO A 425 -17.09 -30.29 -3.87
C PRO A 425 -18.15 -29.30 -3.34
N GLY A 426 -19.43 -29.64 -3.40
CA GLY A 426 -20.54 -28.81 -2.92
C GLY A 426 -20.77 -28.84 -1.41
N SER A 427 -20.17 -29.82 -0.69
CA SER A 427 -20.26 -30.00 0.76
C SER A 427 -18.89 -30.06 1.43
N ALA A 428 -17.91 -29.34 0.88
CA ALA A 428 -16.53 -29.34 1.34
C ALA A 428 -16.42 -29.05 2.83
N ARG A 429 -15.76 -29.95 3.57
CA ARG A 429 -15.42 -29.81 4.98
C ARG A 429 -13.91 -29.74 5.12
N ASP A 430 -13.42 -29.11 6.19
CA ASP A 430 -11.99 -29.06 6.53
C ASP A 430 -11.08 -28.62 5.37
N TRP A 431 -11.54 -27.63 4.62
CA TRP A 431 -10.78 -27.12 3.49
C TRP A 431 -9.54 -26.36 3.97
N ARG A 432 -8.46 -26.48 3.18
CA ARG A 432 -7.21 -25.72 3.36
C ARG A 432 -6.74 -25.20 2.02
N ILE A 433 -6.32 -23.95 1.99
CA ILE A 433 -5.70 -23.29 0.85
C ILE A 433 -4.30 -22.82 1.25
N ARG A 434 -3.32 -23.08 0.41
CA ARG A 434 -1.96 -22.56 0.51
C ARG A 434 -1.57 -21.97 -0.82
N THR A 435 -0.99 -20.77 -0.83
CA THR A 435 -0.53 -20.13 -2.06
C THR A 435 0.51 -19.08 -1.78
N LYS A 436 1.37 -18.83 -2.73
CA LYS A 436 2.17 -17.62 -2.83
C LYS A 436 1.49 -16.65 -3.77
N PHE A 437 1.57 -15.38 -3.47
CA PHE A 437 1.02 -14.33 -4.32
C PHE A 437 2.07 -13.26 -4.59
N ALA A 438 2.03 -12.70 -5.79
CA ALA A 438 2.92 -11.63 -6.22
C ALA A 438 2.12 -10.51 -6.89
N ASN A 439 2.45 -9.27 -6.52
CA ASN A 439 1.79 -8.06 -7.01
C ASN A 439 0.26 -8.10 -6.84
N LEU A 440 -0.21 -8.76 -5.78
CA LEU A 440 -1.63 -8.90 -5.51
C LEU A 440 -2.22 -7.53 -5.17
N SER A 441 -3.24 -7.15 -5.89
CA SER A 441 -4.00 -5.92 -5.69
C SER A 441 -5.47 -6.27 -5.57
N ILE A 442 -6.13 -5.63 -4.60
CA ILE A 442 -7.58 -5.73 -4.40
C ILE A 442 -8.10 -4.30 -4.28
N GLU A 443 -8.99 -3.89 -5.15
CA GLU A 443 -9.62 -2.59 -5.07
C GLU A 443 -10.77 -2.58 -4.05
N HIS A 444 -10.90 -1.45 -3.37
CA HIS A 444 -12.00 -1.22 -2.45
C HIS A 444 -13.29 -0.93 -3.22
N VAL A 445 -14.26 -1.82 -3.15
CA VAL A 445 -15.62 -1.57 -3.63
C VAL A 445 -16.45 -0.97 -2.50
N ALA A 446 -16.65 0.34 -2.54
CA ALA A 446 -17.30 1.13 -1.48
C ALA A 446 -18.76 0.72 -1.18
N GLU A 447 -19.41 -0.02 -2.07
CA GLU A 447 -20.86 -0.32 -1.99
C GLU A 447 -21.21 -1.61 -1.24
N THR A 448 -20.27 -2.54 -1.06
CA THR A 448 -20.64 -3.89 -0.59
C THR A 448 -20.40 -4.17 0.90
N ALA A 449 -19.65 -3.34 1.63
CA ALA A 449 -19.44 -3.54 3.07
C ALA A 449 -19.11 -2.24 3.82
N PRO A 450 -20.10 -1.45 4.25
CA PRO A 450 -19.83 -0.21 5.01
C PRO A 450 -19.21 -0.41 6.40
N SER A 451 -18.99 -1.65 6.83
CA SER A 451 -18.46 -2.01 8.15
C SER A 451 -17.10 -2.69 8.15
N SER A 452 -16.47 -2.96 7.00
CA SER A 452 -15.16 -3.58 6.97
C SER A 452 -14.04 -2.54 7.13
N VAL A 453 -13.23 -2.71 8.16
CA VAL A 453 -12.05 -1.87 8.41
C VAL A 453 -11.00 -2.04 7.31
N PHE A 454 -10.98 -3.20 6.66
CA PHE A 454 -10.06 -3.57 5.60
C PHE A 454 -10.71 -3.44 4.24
N THR A 455 -10.11 -2.68 3.34
CA THR A 455 -10.80 -2.26 2.13
C THR A 455 -10.01 -2.38 0.84
N GLY A 456 -8.70 -2.58 0.88
CA GLY A 456 -7.93 -2.80 -0.31
C GLY A 456 -6.43 -2.75 -0.07
N PHE A 457 -5.70 -3.32 -1.01
CA PHE A 457 -4.23 -3.23 -1.04
C PHE A 457 -3.73 -3.30 -2.48
N GLU A 458 -2.54 -2.75 -2.70
CA GLU A 458 -1.89 -2.72 -4.00
C GLU A 458 -0.52 -3.38 -3.89
N ASN A 459 -0.18 -4.20 -4.88
CA ASN A 459 1.15 -4.76 -5.08
C ASN A 459 1.69 -5.53 -3.86
N LEU A 460 0.82 -6.27 -3.14
CA LEU A 460 1.28 -7.14 -2.07
C LEU A 460 1.93 -8.41 -2.63
N THR A 461 3.04 -8.81 -2.01
CA THR A 461 3.74 -10.06 -2.28
C THR A 461 3.91 -10.83 -0.98
N GLY A 462 3.74 -12.15 -1.03
CA GLY A 462 3.80 -12.97 0.18
C GLY A 462 3.27 -14.37 0.02
N GLU A 463 2.95 -14.99 1.14
CA GLU A 463 2.40 -16.35 1.24
C GLU A 463 1.12 -16.33 2.08
N LEU A 464 0.13 -17.08 1.65
CA LEU A 464 -1.15 -17.27 2.34
C LEU A 464 -1.36 -18.75 2.63
N GLU A 465 -1.71 -19.06 3.88
CA GLU A 465 -2.26 -20.34 4.28
C GLU A 465 -3.55 -20.09 5.03
N VAL A 466 -4.64 -20.66 4.56
CA VAL A 466 -5.96 -20.43 5.15
C VAL A 466 -6.78 -21.71 5.20
N SER A 467 -7.50 -21.91 6.28
CA SER A 467 -8.49 -22.95 6.49
C SER A 467 -9.78 -22.33 7.00
N ARG A 468 -10.79 -23.12 7.24
CA ARG A 468 -12.11 -22.66 7.70
C ARG A 468 -12.05 -21.77 8.93
N ASN A 469 -11.22 -22.12 9.90
CA ASN A 469 -11.21 -21.48 11.23
C ASN A 469 -9.93 -20.73 11.54
N GLU A 470 -8.89 -20.86 10.74
CA GLU A 470 -7.60 -20.21 10.98
C GLU A 470 -6.88 -19.90 9.67
N GLY A 471 -6.00 -18.94 9.74
CA GLY A 471 -5.14 -18.63 8.61
C GLY A 471 -3.91 -17.85 9.03
N ARG A 472 -2.98 -17.81 8.09
CA ARG A 472 -1.71 -17.09 8.19
C ARG A 472 -1.40 -16.43 6.87
N ILE A 473 -1.02 -15.18 6.91
CA ILE A 473 -0.47 -14.46 5.78
C ILE A 473 0.91 -13.91 6.16
N ARG A 474 1.90 -14.15 5.34
CA ARG A 474 3.24 -13.60 5.45
C ARG A 474 3.47 -12.62 4.33
N PHE A 475 3.86 -11.42 4.68
CA PHE A 475 4.14 -10.35 3.73
C PHE A 475 5.64 -10.22 3.48
N GLU A 476 6.00 -10.04 2.22
CA GLU A 476 7.34 -9.69 1.76
C GLU A 476 7.19 -8.77 0.55
N THR A 477 6.73 -7.56 0.84
CA THR A 477 6.28 -6.60 -0.17
C THR A 477 7.26 -5.45 -0.29
N ALA A 478 7.58 -5.08 -1.52
CA ALA A 478 8.29 -3.85 -1.86
C ALA A 478 7.39 -2.98 -2.76
N LYS A 479 7.27 -1.69 -2.43
CA LYS A 479 6.47 -0.69 -3.19
C LYS A 479 5.00 -1.06 -3.34
N GLY A 480 4.34 -1.32 -2.24
CA GLY A 480 2.90 -1.56 -2.16
C GLY A 480 2.11 -0.39 -1.59
N ALA A 481 0.81 -0.60 -1.38
CA ALA A 481 -0.03 0.30 -0.60
C ALA A 481 -1.15 -0.47 0.10
N VAL A 482 -1.65 0.10 1.19
CA VAL A 482 -2.84 -0.41 1.90
C VAL A 482 -3.88 0.72 1.95
N THR A 483 -5.13 0.41 1.68
CA THR A 483 -6.24 1.37 1.69
C THR A 483 -7.12 1.17 2.92
N LEU A 484 -7.23 2.19 3.78
CA LEU A 484 -7.92 2.15 5.07
C LEU A 484 -8.89 3.33 5.24
N PRO A 485 -9.98 3.43 4.46
CA PRO A 485 -10.88 4.59 4.45
C PRO A 485 -11.68 4.75 5.74
N ALA A 486 -11.92 3.68 6.49
CA ALA A 486 -12.54 3.75 7.81
C ALA A 486 -11.59 4.29 8.90
N VAL A 487 -10.28 4.33 8.63
CA VAL A 487 -9.27 4.74 9.62
C VAL A 487 -8.71 6.13 9.33
N PHE A 488 -8.32 6.40 8.08
CA PHE A 488 -7.62 7.62 7.69
C PHE A 488 -8.37 8.44 6.64
N GLU A 489 -8.25 9.76 6.71
CA GLU A 489 -8.81 10.68 5.69
C GLU A 489 -8.11 10.46 4.34
N ASN A 490 -6.79 10.31 4.35
CA ASN A 490 -6.02 9.82 3.20
C ASN A 490 -5.99 8.29 3.28
N ALA A 491 -7.02 7.66 2.75
CA ALA A 491 -7.25 6.22 2.87
C ALA A 491 -6.08 5.36 2.36
N ARG A 492 -5.38 5.80 1.31
CA ARG A 492 -4.26 5.09 0.70
C ARG A 492 -2.95 5.39 1.42
N VAL A 493 -2.40 4.39 2.08
CA VAL A 493 -1.10 4.42 2.76
C VAL A 493 -0.05 3.71 1.89
N PRO A 494 0.86 4.45 1.24
CA PRO A 494 1.94 3.84 0.46
C PRO A 494 2.95 3.16 1.38
N LEU A 495 3.54 2.07 0.91
CA LEU A 495 4.53 1.27 1.61
C LEU A 495 5.71 0.99 0.67
N ASP A 496 6.90 1.41 1.04
CA ASP A 496 8.14 1.05 0.34
C ASP A 496 8.60 -0.36 0.71
N ALA A 497 8.29 -0.78 1.93
CA ALA A 497 8.52 -2.14 2.41
C ALA A 497 7.47 -2.53 3.45
N LEU A 498 7.00 -3.77 3.36
CA LEU A 498 6.16 -4.42 4.36
C LEU A 498 6.59 -5.87 4.51
N THR A 499 7.02 -6.25 5.71
CA THR A 499 7.35 -7.64 6.05
C THR A 499 6.70 -8.03 7.36
N GLY A 500 6.45 -9.31 7.55
CA GLY A 500 5.89 -9.83 8.79
C GLY A 500 4.82 -10.88 8.55
N THR A 501 4.19 -11.34 9.63
CA THR A 501 3.17 -12.38 9.59
C THR A 501 1.92 -11.93 10.36
N VAL A 502 0.76 -12.14 9.76
CA VAL A 502 -0.54 -12.00 10.42
C VAL A 502 -1.18 -13.38 10.49
N ARG A 503 -1.59 -13.79 11.68
CA ARG A 503 -2.35 -15.02 11.92
C ARG A 503 -3.73 -14.67 12.43
N TRP A 504 -4.73 -15.42 12.05
CA TRP A 504 -6.06 -15.32 12.62
C TRP A 504 -6.60 -16.70 12.96
N LYS A 505 -7.41 -16.73 13.97
CA LYS A 505 -8.06 -17.95 14.44
C LYS A 505 -9.45 -17.65 14.98
N LYS A 506 -10.41 -18.43 14.56
CA LYS A 506 -11.76 -18.44 15.09
C LYS A 506 -11.93 -19.68 15.97
N ALA A 507 -12.18 -19.47 17.24
CA ALA A 507 -12.27 -20.53 18.24
C ALA A 507 -13.39 -20.26 19.25
N PRO A 508 -13.97 -21.31 19.88
CA PRO A 508 -14.94 -21.12 20.96
C PRO A 508 -14.36 -20.28 22.11
N ASP A 509 -15.03 -19.19 22.44
CA ASP A 509 -14.71 -18.35 23.60
C ASP A 509 -15.74 -18.58 24.69
N LYS A 510 -15.25 -18.98 25.89
CA LYS A 510 -16.12 -19.30 27.03
C LYS A 510 -16.81 -18.07 27.61
N ALA A 511 -16.15 -16.89 27.51
CA ALA A 511 -16.70 -15.64 28.02
C ALA A 511 -17.83 -15.12 27.12
N LEU A 512 -17.68 -15.25 25.79
CA LEU A 512 -18.68 -14.82 24.81
C LEU A 512 -19.75 -15.86 24.54
N GLY A 513 -19.57 -17.13 24.92
CA GLY A 513 -20.51 -18.22 24.66
C GLY A 513 -20.66 -18.56 23.16
N ARG A 514 -19.76 -18.09 22.31
CA ARG A 514 -19.73 -18.30 20.86
C ARG A 514 -18.30 -18.36 20.34
N GLU A 515 -18.15 -18.72 19.08
CA GLU A 515 -16.84 -18.58 18.41
C GLU A 515 -16.46 -17.12 18.30
N ALA A 516 -15.20 -16.81 18.60
CA ALA A 516 -14.62 -15.49 18.53
C ALA A 516 -13.38 -15.48 17.65
N LEU A 517 -13.20 -14.40 16.91
CA LEU A 517 -12.04 -14.17 16.05
C LEU A 517 -10.90 -13.53 16.88
N SER A 518 -9.70 -14.07 16.75
CA SER A 518 -8.46 -13.43 17.21
C SER A 518 -7.49 -13.26 16.04
N VAL A 519 -6.81 -12.13 16.00
CA VAL A 519 -5.81 -11.77 14.97
C VAL A 519 -4.50 -11.43 15.68
N THR A 520 -3.43 -12.11 15.34
CA THR A 520 -2.09 -11.91 15.90
C THR A 520 -1.17 -11.32 14.83
N PHE A 521 -0.44 -10.29 15.19
CA PHE A 521 0.57 -9.61 14.37
C PHE A 521 1.95 -10.02 14.88
N GLU A 522 2.75 -10.67 14.04
CA GLU A 522 4.08 -11.18 14.37
C GLU A 522 5.13 -10.45 13.53
N ASP A 523 6.01 -9.72 14.21
CA ASP A 523 7.18 -9.05 13.63
C ASP A 523 6.86 -8.24 12.35
N ILE A 524 5.72 -7.55 12.36
CA ILE A 524 5.36 -6.66 11.25
C ILE A 524 6.36 -5.50 11.21
N THR A 525 7.09 -5.38 10.11
CA THR A 525 7.97 -4.26 9.84
C THR A 525 7.43 -3.51 8.63
N PHE A 526 7.30 -2.22 8.76
CA PHE A 526 6.83 -1.36 7.69
C PHE A 526 7.76 -0.16 7.49
N ALA A 527 7.86 0.30 6.27
CA ALA A 527 8.56 1.52 5.91
C ALA A 527 7.88 2.21 4.73
N ASN A 528 7.83 3.53 4.79
CA ASN A 528 7.52 4.40 3.67
C ASN A 528 8.31 5.71 3.77
N GLU A 529 8.08 6.66 2.86
CA GLU A 529 8.72 7.97 2.89
C GLU A 529 8.50 8.69 4.23
N ASP A 530 7.30 8.57 4.82
CA ASP A 530 6.86 9.31 6.00
C ASP A 530 7.30 8.64 7.31
N ALA A 531 7.29 7.29 7.39
CA ALA A 531 7.53 6.56 8.62
C ALA A 531 8.12 5.16 8.39
N ALA A 532 8.83 4.65 9.38
CA ALA A 532 9.29 3.27 9.45
C ALA A 532 9.26 2.76 10.89
N GLY A 533 8.84 1.50 11.06
CA GLY A 533 8.69 0.94 12.39
C GLY A 533 8.34 -0.55 12.40
N THR A 534 8.08 -1.06 13.59
CA THR A 534 7.67 -2.44 13.82
C THR A 534 6.40 -2.50 14.66
N VAL A 535 5.58 -3.51 14.44
CA VAL A 535 4.35 -3.77 15.19
C VAL A 535 4.26 -5.25 15.52
N LYS A 536 3.89 -5.58 16.76
CA LYS A 536 3.55 -6.94 17.20
C LYS A 536 2.45 -6.91 18.25
N GLY A 537 1.74 -8.03 18.39
CA GLY A 537 0.67 -8.16 19.37
C GLY A 537 -0.56 -8.83 18.79
N PHE A 538 -1.72 -8.56 19.34
CA PHE A 538 -2.97 -9.18 18.88
C PHE A 538 -4.19 -8.27 19.07
N TRP A 539 -5.20 -8.56 18.27
CA TRP A 539 -6.57 -8.10 18.45
C TRP A 539 -7.48 -9.31 18.62
N ARG A 540 -8.46 -9.22 19.47
CA ARG A 540 -9.50 -10.26 19.63
C ARG A 540 -10.88 -9.64 19.73
N GLU A 541 -11.84 -10.35 19.21
CA GLU A 541 -13.25 -10.03 19.37
C GLU A 541 -13.63 -10.06 20.85
N SER A 542 -14.49 -9.16 21.29
CA SER A 542 -15.01 -9.06 22.65
C SER A 542 -16.53 -8.84 22.63
N ASP A 543 -17.17 -8.61 23.77
CA ASP A 543 -18.59 -8.24 23.85
C ASP A 543 -18.90 -6.97 23.07
N SER A 544 -17.92 -6.06 22.95
CA SER A 544 -18.04 -4.89 22.11
C SER A 544 -17.65 -5.22 20.66
N LYS A 545 -18.33 -4.61 19.67
CA LYS A 545 -17.96 -4.77 18.25
C LYS A 545 -16.54 -4.27 17.93
N ALA A 546 -15.98 -3.39 18.74
CA ALA A 546 -14.63 -2.85 18.55
C ALA A 546 -13.52 -3.84 18.93
N GLY A 547 -13.78 -4.74 19.88
CA GLY A 547 -12.84 -5.75 20.35
C GLY A 547 -11.78 -5.25 21.32
N TYR A 548 -10.98 -6.18 21.81
CA TYR A 548 -9.82 -5.95 22.68
C TYR A 548 -8.52 -5.99 21.86
N ILE A 549 -7.61 -5.07 22.13
CA ILE A 549 -6.33 -4.95 21.45
C ILE A 549 -5.16 -4.99 22.45
N ASP A 550 -4.04 -5.59 22.05
CA ASP A 550 -2.74 -5.54 22.75
C ASP A 550 -1.64 -5.45 21.68
N LEU A 551 -1.22 -4.24 21.36
CA LEU A 551 -0.19 -3.97 20.35
C LEU A 551 0.97 -3.23 20.98
N THR A 552 2.17 -3.65 20.66
CA THR A 552 3.41 -2.93 20.95
C THR A 552 4.24 -2.78 19.68
N GLY A 553 5.07 -1.76 19.63
CA GLY A 553 5.93 -1.58 18.50
C GLY A 553 6.98 -0.48 18.67
N THR A 554 7.77 -0.32 17.65
CA THR A 554 8.81 0.71 17.59
C THR A 554 8.57 1.63 16.41
N ILE A 555 8.90 2.91 16.59
CA ILE A 555 8.94 3.91 15.54
C ILE A 555 10.41 4.25 15.32
N GLY A 556 11.01 3.66 14.31
CA GLY A 556 12.42 3.91 13.98
C GLY A 556 12.64 5.29 13.40
N ARG A 557 11.71 5.73 12.55
CA ARG A 557 11.67 7.05 11.91
C ARG A 557 10.22 7.46 11.65
N ALA A 558 9.89 8.72 11.91
CA ALA A 558 8.63 9.32 11.46
C ALA A 558 8.82 10.82 11.18
N ARG A 559 8.25 11.32 10.08
CA ARG A 559 8.25 12.73 9.71
C ARG A 559 7.10 13.44 10.42
N ALA A 560 7.43 14.49 11.17
CA ALA A 560 6.43 15.26 11.91
C ALA A 560 5.45 16.01 10.97
N ASP A 561 5.94 16.59 9.87
CA ASP A 561 5.14 17.30 8.87
C ASP A 561 4.14 16.41 8.11
N ARG A 562 4.27 15.09 8.25
CA ARG A 562 3.39 14.09 7.64
C ARG A 562 2.50 13.36 8.65
N ALA A 563 2.70 13.58 9.95
CA ALA A 563 1.96 12.88 11.00
C ALA A 563 0.43 12.98 10.86
N TRP A 564 -0.09 14.12 10.37
CA TRP A 564 -1.52 14.36 10.16
C TRP A 564 -2.19 13.34 9.22
N ARG A 565 -1.44 12.77 8.26
CA ARG A 565 -1.94 11.75 7.33
C ARG A 565 -2.34 10.46 8.03
N TYR A 566 -1.71 10.18 9.17
CA TYR A 566 -1.90 8.94 9.94
C TYR A 566 -2.78 9.16 11.18
N MET A 567 -3.47 10.31 11.24
CA MET A 567 -4.42 10.56 12.33
C MET A 567 -5.75 9.89 12.03
N PRO A 568 -6.22 8.99 12.92
CA PRO A 568 -7.49 8.30 12.73
C PRO A 568 -8.67 9.27 12.64
N LEU A 569 -9.72 8.89 11.89
CA LEU A 569 -10.93 9.68 11.71
C LEU A 569 -11.70 9.96 13.02
N VAL A 570 -11.47 9.19 14.07
CA VAL A 570 -12.03 9.46 15.41
C VAL A 570 -11.48 10.74 16.02
N ILE A 571 -10.34 11.24 15.55
CA ILE A 571 -9.78 12.54 15.95
C ILE A 571 -10.51 13.63 15.18
N ALA A 572 -11.05 14.62 15.90
CA ALA A 572 -11.83 15.71 15.34
C ALA A 572 -11.09 16.45 14.22
N LYS A 573 -11.79 16.77 13.13
CA LYS A 573 -11.22 17.43 11.95
C LYS A 573 -10.44 18.72 12.26
N PRO A 574 -10.87 19.62 13.17
CA PRO A 574 -10.08 20.79 13.54
C PRO A 574 -8.69 20.45 14.07
N VAL A 575 -8.55 19.37 14.84
CA VAL A 575 -7.24 18.92 15.36
C VAL A 575 -6.35 18.40 14.22
N ARG A 576 -6.92 17.63 13.30
CA ARG A 576 -6.16 17.16 12.13
C ARG A 576 -5.68 18.30 11.24
N ASN A 577 -6.54 19.30 10.99
CA ASN A 577 -6.19 20.50 10.25
C ASN A 577 -5.09 21.32 10.97
N TRP A 578 -5.17 21.44 12.31
CA TRP A 578 -4.12 22.08 13.07
C TRP A 578 -2.78 21.35 12.96
N LEU A 579 -2.78 20.02 13.06
CA LEU A 579 -1.55 19.22 12.89
C LEU A 579 -0.94 19.41 11.49
N GLN A 580 -1.77 19.45 10.45
CA GLN A 580 -1.33 19.69 9.08
C GLN A 580 -0.73 21.08 8.89
N ALA A 581 -1.38 22.10 9.45
CA ALA A 581 -0.96 23.48 9.34
C ALA A 581 0.22 23.82 10.28
N GLY A 582 0.23 23.23 11.47
CA GLY A 582 1.16 23.57 12.54
C GLY A 582 2.50 22.83 12.45
N LEU A 583 2.52 21.55 12.15
CA LEU A 583 3.76 20.77 12.05
C LEU A 583 4.48 21.09 10.74
N ALA A 584 5.56 21.86 10.80
CA ALA A 584 6.27 22.35 9.61
C ALA A 584 7.41 21.42 9.17
N ALA A 585 8.15 20.87 10.10
CA ALA A 585 9.27 19.97 9.87
C ALA A 585 9.57 19.14 11.13
N GLY A 586 10.50 18.20 11.00
CA GLY A 586 11.05 17.41 12.08
C GLY A 586 10.97 15.92 11.84
N THR A 587 11.84 15.19 12.53
CA THR A 587 11.89 13.74 12.51
C THR A 587 11.76 13.19 13.93
N ALA A 588 10.85 12.23 14.11
CA ALA A 588 10.81 11.43 15.32
C ALA A 588 11.61 10.14 15.12
N SER A 589 12.39 9.73 16.09
CA SER A 589 13.24 8.54 16.06
C SER A 589 13.28 7.82 17.41
N GLY A 590 13.63 6.52 17.39
CA GLY A 590 13.76 5.72 18.60
C GLY A 590 12.48 5.67 19.43
N GLY A 591 11.33 5.76 18.76
CA GLY A 591 10.03 5.78 19.38
C GLY A 591 9.55 4.38 19.75
N THR A 592 8.64 4.31 20.71
CA THR A 592 7.88 3.12 21.10
C THR A 592 6.41 3.47 21.20
N PHE A 593 5.55 2.51 20.91
CA PHE A 593 4.13 2.63 21.23
C PHE A 593 3.60 1.36 21.90
N ASP A 594 2.68 1.54 22.82
CA ASP A 594 1.95 0.48 23.52
C ASP A 594 0.46 0.85 23.50
N LEU A 595 -0.36 -0.05 23.00
CA LEU A 595 -1.81 0.10 22.92
C LEU A 595 -2.48 -1.16 23.47
N ARG A 596 -3.15 -1.08 24.61
CA ARG A 596 -3.77 -2.25 25.26
C ARG A 596 -5.11 -1.89 25.85
N GLY A 597 -6.14 -2.70 25.63
CA GLY A 597 -7.44 -2.57 26.28
C GLY A 597 -8.62 -2.74 25.32
N GLU A 598 -9.83 -2.60 25.88
CA GLU A 598 -11.08 -2.61 25.11
C GLU A 598 -11.21 -1.34 24.28
N LEU A 599 -11.24 -1.46 22.94
CA LEU A 599 -11.30 -0.32 22.03
C LEU A 599 -12.57 0.53 22.17
N SER A 600 -13.68 -0.05 22.60
CA SER A 600 -14.92 0.69 22.90
C SER A 600 -14.80 1.65 24.08
N GLN A 601 -13.77 1.50 24.91
CA GLN A 601 -13.50 2.32 26.08
C GLN A 601 -12.33 3.30 25.86
N TYR A 602 -11.73 3.28 24.67
CA TYR A 602 -10.71 4.25 24.28
C TYR A 602 -11.28 5.68 24.30
N PRO A 603 -10.56 6.66 24.80
CA PRO A 603 -9.12 6.70 25.09
C PRO A 603 -8.71 6.30 26.52
N TRP A 604 -9.46 5.54 27.26
CA TRP A 604 -9.21 5.10 28.65
C TRP A 604 -8.89 6.23 29.59
N THR A 605 -9.84 7.14 29.74
CA THR A 605 -9.75 8.33 30.61
C THR A 605 -10.82 8.32 31.70
N GLY A 606 -10.69 9.15 32.71
CA GLY A 606 -11.65 9.24 33.78
C GLY A 606 -11.85 7.93 34.52
N ALA A 607 -13.07 7.38 34.51
CA ALA A 607 -13.43 6.12 35.16
C ALA A 607 -12.80 4.87 34.48
N ASN A 608 -12.32 5.01 33.26
CA ASN A 608 -11.73 3.92 32.48
C ASN A 608 -10.19 3.94 32.44
N LYS A 609 -9.54 4.85 33.16
CA LYS A 609 -8.07 5.06 33.10
C LYS A 609 -7.25 3.81 33.37
N ASP A 610 -7.74 2.91 34.22
CA ASP A 610 -7.04 1.69 34.61
C ASP A 610 -7.45 0.45 33.76
N LYS A 611 -8.32 0.67 32.74
CA LYS A 611 -8.84 -0.43 31.89
C LYS A 611 -8.09 -0.60 30.58
N GLY A 612 -7.11 0.25 30.32
CA GLY A 612 -6.29 0.18 29.13
C GLY A 612 -5.03 1.02 29.23
N LEU A 613 -4.15 0.86 28.27
CA LEU A 613 -2.89 1.58 28.15
C LEU A 613 -2.79 2.14 26.72
N PHE A 614 -2.59 3.45 26.64
CA PHE A 614 -2.17 4.12 25.39
C PHE A 614 -0.89 4.88 25.70
N ARG A 615 0.24 4.48 25.12
CA ARG A 615 1.51 5.14 25.32
C ARG A 615 2.26 5.23 24.01
N ILE A 616 2.72 6.44 23.66
CA ILE A 616 3.62 6.69 22.56
C ILE A 616 4.75 7.56 23.08
N ALA A 617 5.98 7.12 22.93
CA ALA A 617 7.17 7.89 23.31
C ALA A 617 8.15 7.93 22.15
N GLY A 618 8.88 9.03 22.00
CA GLY A 618 9.88 9.18 20.95
C GLY A 618 10.79 10.38 21.16
N ARG A 619 11.86 10.44 20.37
CA ARG A 619 12.76 11.61 20.31
C ARG A 619 12.42 12.42 19.08
N ILE A 620 12.38 13.73 19.26
CA ILE A 620 12.19 14.71 18.19
C ILE A 620 13.55 15.30 17.85
N GLN A 621 13.84 15.41 16.56
CA GLN A 621 15.04 16.02 16.01
C GLN A 621 14.64 17.03 14.93
N ASP A 622 15.24 18.21 14.97
CA ASP A 622 15.06 19.29 14.01
C ASP A 622 13.59 19.65 13.76
N GLY A 623 12.80 19.59 14.84
CA GLY A 623 11.37 19.90 14.79
C GLY A 623 11.13 21.38 14.46
N ALA A 624 10.08 21.65 13.69
CA ALA A 624 9.58 23.01 13.45
C ALA A 624 8.07 23.02 13.56
N ILE A 625 7.54 23.99 14.34
CA ILE A 625 6.11 24.11 14.60
C ILE A 625 5.64 25.56 14.48
N ASP A 626 4.52 25.74 13.80
CA ASP A 626 3.66 26.92 13.93
C ASP A 626 2.61 26.62 15.01
N TYR A 627 2.80 27.15 16.19
CA TYR A 627 1.95 26.81 17.34
C TYR A 627 0.57 27.52 17.31
N LEU A 628 0.43 28.51 16.44
CA LEU A 628 -0.87 29.17 16.18
C LEU A 628 -1.05 29.37 14.67
N PRO A 629 -1.18 28.25 13.90
CA PRO A 629 -1.16 28.32 12.46
C PRO A 629 -2.38 29.01 11.88
N SER A 630 -2.18 29.71 10.76
CA SER A 630 -3.26 30.12 9.89
C SER A 630 -3.88 28.91 9.21
N LEU A 631 -5.21 28.79 9.23
CA LEU A 631 -5.94 27.77 8.46
C LEU A 631 -6.30 28.26 7.04
N LYS A 632 -5.67 29.35 6.58
CA LYS A 632 -5.83 29.86 5.23
C LYS A 632 -5.11 28.95 4.25
N THR A 633 -5.86 28.34 3.36
CA THR A 633 -5.35 27.43 2.34
C THR A 633 -4.70 28.21 1.19
N LEU A 634 -3.51 27.82 0.76
CA LEU A 634 -2.81 28.33 -0.40
C LEU A 634 -3.29 27.60 -1.68
N ALA A 635 -2.88 28.09 -2.85
CA ALA A 635 -3.30 27.57 -4.15
C ALA A 635 -2.88 26.12 -4.39
N ASP A 636 -1.83 25.64 -3.74
CA ASP A 636 -1.32 24.26 -3.79
C ASP A 636 -1.98 23.31 -2.77
N GLY A 637 -2.99 23.81 -2.02
CA GLY A 637 -3.68 23.05 -0.98
C GLY A 637 -2.95 22.99 0.36
N SER A 638 -1.78 23.60 0.50
CA SER A 638 -1.08 23.76 1.77
C SER A 638 -1.65 24.94 2.59
N PHE A 639 -1.27 25.02 3.86
CA PHE A 639 -1.64 26.14 4.74
C PHE A 639 -0.52 27.17 4.81
N GLU A 640 -0.93 28.46 4.95
CA GLU A 640 0.01 29.56 5.20
C GLU A 640 0.66 29.39 6.59
N ARG A 641 2.00 29.46 6.67
CA ARG A 641 2.76 29.25 7.90
C ARG A 641 3.49 30.51 8.36
N GLY A 642 3.59 30.72 9.68
CA GLY A 642 4.34 31.84 10.25
C GLY A 642 3.70 33.20 10.02
N ALA A 643 2.44 33.25 9.58
CA ALA A 643 1.75 34.53 9.28
C ALA A 643 1.42 35.37 10.51
N THR A 644 1.25 34.72 11.67
CA THR A 644 0.82 35.38 12.91
C THR A 644 1.93 35.43 13.96
N TRP A 645 2.64 34.31 14.13
CA TRP A 645 3.74 34.17 15.06
C TRP A 645 4.98 33.60 14.35
N PRO A 646 6.21 34.00 14.75
CA PRO A 646 7.42 33.36 14.27
C PRO A 646 7.42 31.86 14.59
N LEU A 647 7.89 31.01 13.64
CA LEU A 647 8.01 29.58 13.84
C LEU A 647 8.94 29.25 15.02
N LEU A 648 8.63 28.19 15.75
CA LEU A 648 9.56 27.53 16.66
C LEU A 648 10.28 26.46 15.86
N THR A 649 11.59 26.56 15.70
CA THR A 649 12.45 25.69 14.90
C THR A 649 13.49 24.99 15.76
N ASP A 650 14.26 24.07 15.16
CA ASP A 650 15.39 23.36 15.79
C ASP A 650 14.99 22.68 17.11
N ILE A 651 13.75 22.20 17.17
CA ILE A 651 13.22 21.53 18.35
C ILE A 651 13.87 20.15 18.46
N ASN A 652 14.67 19.98 19.50
CA ASN A 652 15.27 18.71 19.87
C ASN A 652 14.84 18.31 21.27
N GLY A 653 14.26 17.11 21.42
CA GLY A 653 13.68 16.71 22.68
C GLY A 653 12.97 15.36 22.64
N THR A 654 12.02 15.18 23.52
CA THR A 654 11.21 13.97 23.63
C THR A 654 9.73 14.31 23.60
N ILE A 655 8.93 13.40 23.05
CA ILE A 655 7.47 13.42 23.09
C ILE A 655 6.97 12.18 23.79
N LEU A 656 5.98 12.35 24.65
CA LEU A 656 5.29 11.30 25.36
C LEU A 656 3.78 11.55 25.30
N PHE A 657 3.06 10.59 24.73
CA PHE A 657 1.62 10.45 24.95
C PHE A 657 1.39 9.34 25.95
N GLU A 658 0.58 9.58 26.96
CA GLU A 658 0.21 8.59 27.96
C GLU A 658 -1.25 8.77 28.37
N GLY A 659 -2.07 7.76 28.03
CA GLY A 659 -3.53 7.90 28.16
C GLY A 659 -4.04 9.08 27.35
N ALA A 660 -4.67 10.04 28.04
CA ALA A 660 -5.14 11.27 27.42
C ALA A 660 -4.15 12.44 27.54
N SER A 661 -2.98 12.24 28.11
CA SER A 661 -1.99 13.31 28.24
C SER A 661 -0.96 13.31 27.11
N MET A 662 -0.47 14.48 26.76
CA MET A 662 0.66 14.67 25.88
C MET A 662 1.71 15.56 26.55
N VAL A 663 2.96 15.16 26.54
CA VAL A 663 4.09 15.96 27.05
C VAL A 663 5.18 16.00 25.99
N VAL A 664 5.60 17.20 25.64
CA VAL A 664 6.81 17.47 24.84
C VAL A 664 7.81 18.14 25.74
N GLN A 665 9.00 17.57 25.86
CA GLN A 665 10.12 18.17 26.56
C GLN A 665 11.21 18.48 25.56
N ALA A 666 11.34 19.76 25.22
CA ALA A 666 12.39 20.23 24.31
C ALA A 666 13.62 20.63 25.14
N GLN A 667 14.75 20.01 24.84
CA GLN A 667 16.06 20.38 25.40
C GLN A 667 16.57 21.67 24.75
N SER A 668 16.28 21.82 23.46
CA SER A 668 16.60 23.01 22.68
C SER A 668 15.52 23.29 21.64
N ALA A 669 15.33 24.58 21.35
CA ALA A 669 14.58 25.07 20.22
C ALA A 669 15.04 26.50 19.89
N ALA A 670 14.57 27.06 18.78
CA ALA A 670 14.88 28.43 18.37
C ALA A 670 13.64 29.13 17.84
N THR A 671 13.49 30.42 18.14
CA THR A 671 12.44 31.26 17.56
C THR A 671 12.87 32.71 17.46
N GLY A 672 12.70 33.36 16.31
CA GLY A 672 13.08 34.77 16.12
C GLY A 672 14.52 35.10 16.47
N GLY A 673 15.47 34.13 16.36
CA GLY A 673 16.87 34.28 16.75
C GLY A 673 17.13 34.02 18.24
N ALA A 674 16.11 33.73 19.07
CA ALA A 674 16.26 33.33 20.45
C ALA A 674 16.47 31.80 20.57
N VAL A 675 17.36 31.39 21.47
CA VAL A 675 17.57 29.99 21.83
C VAL A 675 16.68 29.66 23.02
N VAL A 676 15.77 28.70 22.80
CA VAL A 676 14.85 28.20 23.84
C VAL A 676 15.48 26.97 24.48
N ARG A 677 15.48 26.89 25.79
CA ARG A 677 16.02 25.77 26.56
C ARG A 677 15.00 25.27 27.57
N ASP A 678 15.09 23.95 27.86
CA ASP A 678 14.28 23.27 28.87
C ASP A 678 12.78 23.56 28.75
N ALA A 679 12.29 23.66 27.52
CA ALA A 679 10.89 23.90 27.28
C ALA A 679 10.05 22.63 27.48
N ARG A 680 8.94 22.79 28.19
CA ARG A 680 7.93 21.75 28.40
C ARG A 680 6.58 22.25 27.89
N ALA A 681 6.01 21.50 26.96
CA ALA A 681 4.64 21.68 26.50
C ALA A 681 3.81 20.45 26.91
N GLU A 682 2.68 20.67 27.53
CA GLU A 682 1.84 19.62 28.12
C GLU A 682 0.37 19.87 27.81
N ILE A 683 -0.31 18.86 27.30
CA ILE A 683 -1.77 18.80 27.26
C ILE A 683 -2.21 17.72 28.26
N PRO A 684 -2.72 18.11 29.44
CA PRO A 684 -3.07 17.16 30.50
C PRO A 684 -4.20 16.20 30.12
N ASN A 685 -5.14 16.65 29.25
CA ASN A 685 -6.26 15.85 28.81
C ASN A 685 -6.68 16.23 27.39
N LEU A 686 -6.28 15.42 26.39
CA LEU A 686 -6.67 15.52 24.99
C LEU A 686 -8.16 15.25 24.76
N ALA A 687 -8.81 14.55 25.68
CA ALA A 687 -10.23 14.20 25.59
C ALA A 687 -11.14 15.23 26.32
N ALA A 688 -10.60 16.35 26.79
CA ALA A 688 -11.39 17.39 27.47
C ALA A 688 -12.27 18.22 26.53
N HIS A 689 -12.29 17.93 25.24
CA HIS A 689 -13.05 18.62 24.21
C HIS A 689 -12.88 20.15 24.28
N GLU A 690 -13.94 20.89 24.62
CA GLU A 690 -13.91 22.36 24.69
C GLU A 690 -12.95 22.90 25.78
N ASN A 691 -12.61 22.07 26.77
CA ASN A 691 -11.71 22.46 27.87
C ASN A 691 -10.25 21.99 27.66
N THR A 692 -9.88 21.59 26.45
CA THR A 692 -8.50 21.19 26.16
C THR A 692 -7.57 22.40 26.27
N ARG A 693 -6.52 22.24 27.11
CA ARG A 693 -5.54 23.32 27.39
C ARG A 693 -4.13 22.82 27.09
N LEU A 694 -3.35 23.70 26.50
CA LEU A 694 -1.92 23.52 26.32
C LEU A 694 -1.15 24.38 27.34
N LEU A 695 -0.41 23.71 28.21
CA LEU A 695 0.47 24.35 29.19
C LEU A 695 1.89 24.35 28.60
N VAL A 696 2.48 25.54 28.51
CA VAL A 696 3.85 25.71 28.02
C VAL A 696 4.70 26.37 29.08
N LYS A 697 5.89 25.85 29.35
CA LYS A 697 6.93 26.46 30.18
C LYS A 697 8.26 26.34 29.43
N GLY A 698 9.06 27.41 29.47
CA GLY A 698 10.38 27.38 28.84
C GLY A 698 11.19 28.64 29.15
N LYS A 699 12.47 28.54 28.92
CA LYS A 699 13.42 29.63 29.02
C LYS A 699 13.99 29.93 27.64
N ALA A 700 14.18 31.20 27.34
CA ALA A 700 14.78 31.63 26.09
C ALA A 700 15.88 32.66 26.38
N ASP A 701 17.07 32.44 25.83
CA ASP A 701 18.21 33.32 25.89
C ASP A 701 18.52 33.85 24.49
N SER A 702 18.75 35.15 24.38
CA SER A 702 19.09 35.76 23.09
C SER A 702 19.77 37.11 23.23
N ASN A 703 20.28 37.59 22.09
CA ASN A 703 20.53 39.04 21.96
C ASN A 703 19.22 39.80 22.16
N LEU A 704 19.28 40.89 22.90
CA LEU A 704 18.08 41.63 23.25
C LEU A 704 17.32 42.16 22.03
N GLN A 705 18.00 42.46 20.93
CA GLN A 705 17.38 42.84 19.66
C GLN A 705 16.35 41.80 19.16
N ASN A 706 16.68 40.52 19.28
CA ASN A 706 15.82 39.44 18.81
C ASN A 706 14.47 39.41 19.56
N PHE A 707 14.43 39.81 20.87
CA PHE A 707 13.17 39.90 21.61
C PHE A 707 12.30 41.05 21.09
N PHE A 708 12.90 42.21 20.75
CA PHE A 708 12.16 43.30 20.14
C PHE A 708 11.67 42.96 18.73
N ASP A 709 12.52 42.34 17.91
CA ASP A 709 12.16 41.92 16.57
C ASP A 709 11.04 40.85 16.61
N TYR A 710 11.08 39.96 17.61
CA TYR A 710 10.01 38.99 17.84
C TYR A 710 8.71 39.67 18.24
N ALA A 711 8.77 40.65 19.15
CA ALA A 711 7.61 41.40 19.56
C ALA A 711 6.97 42.18 18.39
N GLN A 712 7.80 42.79 17.54
CA GLN A 712 7.35 43.52 16.34
C GLN A 712 6.69 42.56 15.29
N LYS A 713 7.28 41.40 15.06
CA LYS A 713 6.82 40.39 14.08
C LYS A 713 5.69 39.50 14.60
N SER A 714 5.15 39.77 15.78
CA SER A 714 4.11 38.99 16.44
C SER A 714 3.00 39.85 16.93
N PRO A 715 1.84 39.32 17.34
CA PRO A 715 0.76 40.09 17.95
C PRO A 715 1.14 40.86 19.21
N VAL A 716 2.31 40.58 19.80
CA VAL A 716 2.85 41.30 20.96
C VAL A 716 3.01 42.82 20.64
N GLY A 717 3.42 43.18 19.42
CA GLY A 717 3.51 44.55 18.95
C GLY A 717 2.21 45.33 19.10
N GLY A 718 1.09 44.70 18.76
CA GLY A 718 -0.24 45.30 18.93
C GLY A 718 -0.66 45.51 20.42
N PHE A 719 -0.21 44.63 21.32
CA PHE A 719 -0.46 44.81 22.76
C PHE A 719 0.36 45.95 23.36
N THR A 720 1.55 46.23 22.85
CA THR A 720 2.44 47.31 23.27
C THR A 720 2.22 48.61 22.49
N ALA A 721 1.14 48.70 21.72
CA ALA A 721 0.83 49.89 20.86
C ALA A 721 2.01 50.25 19.92
N HIS A 722 2.74 49.26 19.46
CA HIS A 722 3.94 49.45 18.61
C HIS A 722 5.03 50.33 19.23
N ALA A 723 5.02 50.44 20.57
CA ALA A 723 5.96 51.32 21.32
C ALA A 723 7.44 50.89 21.14
N PHE A 724 7.69 49.67 20.75
CA PHE A 724 9.02 49.13 20.55
C PHE A 724 9.40 48.91 19.06
N ASP A 725 8.54 49.40 18.15
CA ASP A 725 8.90 49.40 16.73
C ASP A 725 10.14 50.30 16.53
N ASP A 726 11.01 49.94 15.62
CA ASP A 726 12.28 50.63 15.36
C ASP A 726 13.27 50.72 16.56
N THR A 727 13.03 49.92 17.62
CA THR A 727 13.97 49.82 18.76
C THR A 727 15.22 49.09 18.34
N LYS A 728 16.39 49.69 18.60
CA LYS A 728 17.71 49.05 18.43
C LYS A 728 18.30 48.77 19.81
N ALA A 729 18.65 47.52 20.04
CA ALA A 729 19.19 47.10 21.33
C ALA A 729 20.47 46.32 21.20
N LYS A 730 21.40 46.51 22.10
CA LYS A 730 22.64 45.73 22.25
C LYS A 730 22.69 45.14 23.66
N GLY A 731 23.18 43.92 23.78
CA GLY A 731 23.20 43.19 25.03
C GLY A 731 22.43 41.91 24.94
N THR A 732 22.19 41.27 26.07
CA THR A 732 21.51 39.96 26.17
C THR A 732 20.23 40.08 27.01
N GLY A 733 19.35 39.12 26.77
CA GLY A 733 18.13 38.96 27.57
C GLY A 733 17.84 37.48 27.84
N SER A 734 17.26 37.23 29.01
CA SER A 734 16.78 35.89 29.39
C SER A 734 15.30 35.97 29.74
N LEU A 735 14.48 35.18 29.07
CA LEU A 735 13.04 35.09 29.23
C LEU A 735 12.65 33.77 29.90
N ASP A 736 11.94 33.86 31.03
CA ASP A 736 11.23 32.72 31.60
C ASP A 736 9.74 32.89 31.29
N LEU A 737 9.14 31.92 30.60
CA LEU A 737 7.77 32.03 30.07
C LEU A 737 6.93 30.82 30.46
N SER A 738 5.70 31.10 30.91
CA SER A 738 4.66 30.12 31.18
C SER A 738 3.36 30.54 30.49
N LEU A 739 2.80 29.66 29.68
CA LEU A 739 1.56 29.86 28.94
C LEU A 739 0.53 28.82 29.35
N ASP A 740 -0.74 29.22 29.45
CA ASP A 740 -1.89 28.34 29.61
C ASP A 740 -2.91 28.69 28.53
N ILE A 741 -2.93 27.91 27.47
CA ILE A 741 -3.62 28.16 26.20
C ILE A 741 -4.84 27.26 26.08
N PRO A 742 -6.08 27.79 26.18
CA PRO A 742 -7.28 27.08 25.78
C PRO A 742 -7.28 26.91 24.26
N LEU A 743 -7.15 25.66 23.77
CA LEU A 743 -6.89 25.44 22.33
C LEU A 743 -8.06 25.90 21.43
N LEU A 744 -9.29 25.84 21.89
CA LEU A 744 -10.45 26.32 21.11
C LEU A 744 -10.75 27.83 21.31
N HIS A 745 -10.17 28.45 22.33
CA HIS A 745 -10.33 29.88 22.63
C HIS A 745 -8.96 30.53 22.90
N PRO A 746 -8.05 30.61 21.91
CA PRO A 746 -6.69 31.08 22.10
C PRO A 746 -6.62 32.55 22.62
N ALA A 747 -7.68 33.34 22.42
CA ALA A 747 -7.79 34.70 22.93
C ALA A 747 -7.81 34.77 24.48
N ASP A 748 -8.18 33.66 25.14
CA ASP A 748 -8.25 33.57 26.62
C ASP A 748 -6.94 33.02 27.23
N THR A 749 -5.87 33.02 26.47
CA THR A 749 -4.55 32.54 26.90
C THR A 749 -4.07 33.33 28.13
N LYS A 750 -3.68 32.60 29.17
CA LYS A 750 -3.00 33.17 30.32
C LYS A 750 -1.50 33.13 30.09
N VAL A 751 -0.87 34.27 30.30
CA VAL A 751 0.57 34.45 30.09
C VAL A 751 1.21 34.84 31.43
N ASN A 752 2.34 34.25 31.76
CA ASN A 752 3.19 34.67 32.85
C ASN A 752 4.64 34.63 32.39
N GLY A 753 5.27 35.78 32.29
CA GLY A 753 6.63 35.92 31.78
C GLY A 753 7.50 36.80 32.66
N ALA A 754 8.78 36.53 32.67
CA ALA A 754 9.81 37.34 33.30
C ALA A 754 10.98 37.50 32.33
N LEU A 755 11.18 38.73 31.83
CA LEU A 755 12.33 39.09 30.96
C LEU A 755 13.37 39.80 31.79
N THR A 756 14.51 39.15 31.94
CA THR A 756 15.68 39.77 32.57
C THR A 756 16.54 40.40 31.48
N LEU A 757 16.87 41.68 31.67
CA LEU A 757 17.60 42.51 30.73
C LEU A 757 19.05 42.68 31.24
N ASP A 758 19.99 42.56 30.34
CA ASP A 758 21.40 42.90 30.47
C ASP A 758 21.81 43.63 29.18
N ALA A 759 21.42 44.86 29.06
CA ALA A 759 21.53 45.66 27.86
C ALA A 759 22.59 46.75 27.97
N SER A 760 23.62 46.69 27.11
CA SER A 760 24.59 47.73 26.99
C SER A 760 24.02 49.02 26.37
N SER A 761 23.03 48.89 25.46
CA SER A 761 22.29 50.04 24.95
C SER A 761 20.89 49.66 24.45
N ILE A 762 19.92 50.54 24.62
CA ILE A 762 18.58 50.50 24.02
C ILE A 762 18.29 51.87 23.44
N GLU A 763 18.09 51.93 22.13
CA GLU A 763 17.62 53.11 21.39
C GLU A 763 16.21 52.84 20.94
N MET A 764 15.25 53.49 21.58
CA MET A 764 13.84 53.36 21.18
C MET A 764 13.52 54.30 20.00
N GLY A 765 12.37 54.10 19.37
CA GLY A 765 11.79 55.03 18.39
C GLY A 765 11.74 56.46 18.93
N TRP A 766 11.19 57.38 18.13
CA TRP A 766 11.10 58.77 18.54
C TRP A 766 10.20 58.99 19.79
N PRO A 767 10.58 59.78 20.76
CA PRO A 767 11.85 60.48 20.99
C PRO A 767 12.95 59.47 21.42
N LYS A 768 14.10 59.49 20.86
CA LYS A 768 15.22 58.53 20.99
C LYS A 768 16.13 58.85 22.18
N PRO A 769 15.74 58.70 23.46
CA PRO A 769 16.68 58.86 24.55
C PRO A 769 17.63 57.67 24.57
N PRO A 770 18.94 57.88 24.50
CA PRO A 770 19.88 56.81 24.63
C PRO A 770 19.83 56.23 26.05
N LEU A 771 19.47 54.94 26.17
CA LEU A 771 19.55 54.18 27.41
C LEU A 771 20.75 53.23 27.33
N THR A 772 21.60 53.28 28.34
CA THR A 772 22.73 52.36 28.45
C THR A 772 22.75 51.69 29.82
N ASP A 773 23.44 50.57 29.91
CA ASP A 773 23.60 49.76 31.11
C ASP A 773 22.27 49.42 31.76
N VAL A 774 21.30 48.96 30.95
CA VAL A 774 19.96 48.62 31.40
C VAL A 774 19.92 47.24 31.99
N GLU A 775 19.72 47.15 33.29
CA GLU A 775 19.66 45.88 34.01
C GLU A 775 18.37 45.77 34.83
N GLY A 776 17.86 44.53 34.97
CA GLY A 776 16.73 44.18 35.80
C GLY A 776 15.74 43.22 35.14
N THR A 777 14.64 42.94 35.83
CA THR A 777 13.66 41.97 35.38
C THR A 777 12.27 42.63 35.22
N VAL A 778 11.70 42.50 34.01
CA VAL A 778 10.31 42.88 33.71
C VAL A 778 9.45 41.64 33.74
N ARG A 779 8.46 41.62 34.60
CA ARG A 779 7.43 40.56 34.65
C ARG A 779 6.19 41.02 33.88
N PHE A 780 5.55 40.12 33.18
CA PHE A 780 4.38 40.43 32.38
C PHE A 780 3.37 39.27 32.35
N SER A 781 2.14 39.62 32.10
CA SER A 781 1.05 38.67 31.86
C SER A 781 0.10 39.22 30.79
N GLU A 782 -0.97 38.48 30.48
CA GLU A 782 -2.08 38.98 29.65
C GLU A 782 -2.76 40.23 30.23
N LYS A 783 -2.56 40.52 31.53
CA LYS A 783 -3.13 41.67 32.21
C LYS A 783 -2.22 42.91 32.21
N GLY A 784 -0.95 42.73 31.83
CA GLY A 784 -0.01 43.84 31.78
C GLY A 784 1.43 43.47 32.16
N ALA A 785 2.22 44.48 32.48
CA ALA A 785 3.61 44.35 32.82
C ALA A 785 3.99 45.03 34.14
N TRP A 786 4.93 44.47 34.89
CA TRP A 786 5.39 44.96 36.21
C TRP A 786 6.91 44.80 36.33
N ALA A 787 7.55 45.82 36.83
CA ALA A 787 8.95 45.77 37.25
C ALA A 787 9.19 46.74 38.40
N SER A 788 10.08 46.40 39.28
CA SER A 788 10.62 47.29 40.31
C SER A 788 12.14 47.15 40.31
N GLY A 789 12.82 48.30 40.36
CA GLY A 789 14.28 48.32 40.44
C GLY A 789 15.00 47.98 39.12
N LEU A 790 14.45 48.43 37.99
CA LEU A 790 15.23 48.48 36.77
C LEU A 790 16.24 49.61 36.87
N ASN A 791 17.51 49.32 36.61
CA ASN A 791 18.58 50.29 36.60
C ASN A 791 18.98 50.61 35.17
N ALA A 792 19.27 51.88 34.90
CA ALA A 792 19.73 52.29 33.56
C ALA A 792 20.52 53.60 33.66
N ARG A 793 21.36 53.86 32.70
CA ARG A 793 21.88 55.21 32.45
C ARG A 793 21.08 55.87 31.34
N VAL A 794 20.55 57.02 31.63
CA VAL A 794 19.73 57.80 30.70
C VAL A 794 20.56 58.98 30.22
N PHE A 795 20.51 59.31 28.94
CA PHE A 795 21.22 60.47 28.33
C PHE A 795 22.74 60.33 28.41
N GLY A 796 23.27 59.05 28.51
CA GLY A 796 24.71 58.80 28.52
C GLY A 796 25.50 59.03 29.82
N SER A 797 24.89 59.69 30.81
CA SER A 797 25.60 60.13 32.06
C SER A 797 24.80 59.99 33.31
N GLY A 798 23.48 59.87 33.26
CA GLY A 798 22.59 59.90 34.38
C GLY A 798 22.15 58.55 34.89
N ASP A 799 22.40 58.24 36.16
CA ASP A 799 21.84 57.02 36.80
C ASP A 799 20.37 57.22 37.05
N ALA A 800 19.58 56.24 36.59
CA ALA A 800 18.14 56.22 36.74
C ALA A 800 17.63 54.88 37.20
N SER A 801 16.57 54.90 37.99
CA SER A 801 15.81 53.70 38.37
C SER A 801 14.44 53.76 37.72
N ALA A 802 13.98 52.68 37.16
CA ALA A 802 12.69 52.57 36.52
C ALA A 802 11.79 51.53 37.20
N SER A 803 10.53 51.77 37.18
CA SER A 803 9.48 50.84 37.56
C SER A 803 8.45 50.73 36.43
N VAL A 804 7.90 49.56 36.24
CA VAL A 804 6.81 49.29 35.29
C VAL A 804 5.58 48.85 36.08
N ASN A 805 4.45 49.42 35.80
CA ASN A 805 3.20 49.07 36.45
C ASN A 805 2.02 49.16 35.46
N THR A 806 1.04 48.33 35.63
CA THR A 806 -0.18 48.38 34.81
C THR A 806 -1.34 48.91 35.63
N GLY A 807 -1.93 49.98 35.14
CA GLY A 807 -3.11 50.59 35.73
C GLY A 807 -4.40 49.81 35.55
N ALA A 808 -5.44 50.12 36.31
CA ALA A 808 -6.74 49.45 36.26
C ALA A 808 -7.43 49.52 34.87
N ASN A 809 -7.06 50.52 34.05
CA ASN A 809 -7.55 50.68 32.66
C ASN A 809 -6.72 49.91 31.62
N GLY A 810 -5.77 49.05 32.06
CA GLY A 810 -4.89 48.28 31.22
C GLY A 810 -3.73 49.05 30.57
N ALA A 811 -3.53 50.31 30.96
CA ALA A 811 -2.38 51.08 30.49
C ALA A 811 -1.10 50.70 31.25
N ILE A 812 -0.04 50.41 30.53
CA ILE A 812 1.28 50.17 31.11
C ILE A 812 1.96 51.51 31.35
N ILE A 813 2.36 51.76 32.57
CA ILE A 813 3.04 52.99 32.99
C ILE A 813 4.49 52.61 33.37
N ILE A 814 5.45 53.19 32.65
CA ILE A 814 6.87 53.11 32.97
C ILE A 814 7.26 54.39 33.67
N SER A 815 7.58 54.36 34.96
CA SER A 815 8.03 55.46 35.72
C SER A 815 9.54 55.41 35.90
N VAL A 816 10.24 56.38 35.40
CA VAL A 816 11.71 56.52 35.46
C VAL A 816 12.06 57.70 36.30
N SER A 817 12.91 57.57 37.33
CA SER A 817 13.41 58.64 38.17
C SER A 817 14.94 58.55 38.29
N GLY A 818 15.59 59.71 38.29
CA GLY A 818 17.04 59.79 38.35
C GLY A 818 17.58 61.20 38.37
N LYS A 819 18.88 61.24 38.12
CA LYS A 819 19.58 62.52 37.88
C LYS A 819 20.36 62.39 36.59
N THR A 820 20.34 63.43 35.76
CA THR A 820 21.12 63.43 34.52
C THR A 820 21.88 64.74 34.37
N ASP A 821 23.06 64.67 33.71
CA ASP A 821 23.78 65.88 33.31
C ASP A 821 23.04 66.51 32.13
N VAL A 822 23.00 67.86 32.11
CA VAL A 822 22.30 68.64 31.07
C VAL A 822 22.93 68.42 29.68
N SER A 823 24.20 67.98 29.57
CA SER A 823 24.83 67.64 28.30
C SER A 823 24.11 66.46 27.67
N GLY A 824 23.47 65.58 28.44
CA GLY A 824 22.65 64.48 27.95
C GLY A 824 21.41 64.94 27.17
N LEU A 825 20.95 66.24 27.37
CA LEU A 825 19.85 66.78 26.60
C LEU A 825 20.20 67.15 25.16
N LYS A 826 21.50 67.12 24.78
CA LYS A 826 21.96 67.47 23.43
C LYS A 826 21.29 66.57 22.32
N TRP A 827 20.82 65.41 22.67
CA TRP A 827 20.07 64.58 21.71
C TRP A 827 18.70 65.19 21.36
N LEU A 828 18.07 66.00 22.31
CA LEU A 828 16.87 66.81 22.05
C LEU A 828 17.20 68.02 21.19
N ALA A 829 18.37 68.52 21.30
CA ALA A 829 18.86 69.74 20.64
C ALA A 829 19.28 69.53 19.15
N GLN A 830 18.88 68.45 18.52
CA GLN A 830 19.04 68.20 17.07
C GLN A 830 18.26 69.28 16.25
N THR A 831 17.52 70.17 16.87
CA THR A 831 16.93 71.32 16.22
C THR A 831 17.85 72.51 16.40
N PRO A 832 18.16 73.27 15.33
CA PRO A 832 19.08 74.43 15.41
C PRO A 832 18.68 75.54 16.40
N TYR A 833 17.44 75.49 16.82
CA TYR A 833 16.91 76.46 17.78
C TYR A 833 17.10 76.05 19.28
N LEU A 834 17.22 74.84 19.60
CA LEU A 834 17.39 74.34 20.98
C LEU A 834 18.85 74.13 21.36
N GLU A 835 19.70 73.82 20.41
CA GLU A 835 21.12 73.58 20.69
C GLU A 835 21.80 74.72 21.41
N PRO A 836 21.67 76.04 20.99
CA PRO A 836 22.25 77.18 21.70
C PRO A 836 21.76 77.34 23.12
N VAL A 837 20.52 77.00 23.44
CA VAL A 837 19.99 77.05 24.79
C VAL A 837 20.62 75.93 25.66
N VAL A 838 20.68 74.71 25.17
CA VAL A 838 21.28 73.57 25.91
C VAL A 838 22.79 73.73 26.11
N ASP A 839 23.49 74.33 25.18
CA ASP A 839 24.95 74.65 25.31
C ASP A 839 25.24 75.64 26.42
N ARG A 840 24.24 76.46 26.80
CA ARG A 840 24.35 77.43 27.92
C ARG A 840 23.83 76.88 29.25
N MET A 841 23.41 75.65 29.29
CA MET A 841 23.01 74.96 30.52
C MET A 841 24.21 74.11 31.05
N LYS A 842 24.42 74.12 32.39
CA LYS A 842 25.46 73.39 33.08
C LYS A 842 24.94 72.79 34.36
N GLY A 843 25.38 71.55 34.67
CA GLY A 843 25.03 70.91 35.94
C GLY A 843 24.21 69.67 35.75
N THR A 844 23.72 69.14 36.87
CA THR A 844 22.89 67.88 36.88
C THR A 844 21.47 68.26 37.39
N MET A 845 20.46 67.66 36.78
CA MET A 845 19.06 67.81 37.17
C MET A 845 18.42 66.53 37.62
N PRO A 846 17.59 66.54 38.66
CA PRO A 846 16.72 65.42 38.98
C PRO A 846 15.55 65.38 37.97
N PHE A 847 15.11 64.19 37.60
CA PHE A 847 13.92 64.08 36.75
C PHE A 847 13.05 62.90 37.18
N VAL A 848 11.76 63.02 36.89
CA VAL A 848 10.76 61.87 36.93
C VAL A 848 10.01 61.87 35.60
N THR A 849 10.06 60.75 34.87
CA THR A 849 9.36 60.60 33.60
C THR A 849 8.40 59.43 33.69
N ASN A 850 7.19 59.62 33.22
CA ASN A 850 6.19 58.56 33.05
C ASN A 850 5.88 58.40 31.58
N VAL A 851 6.11 57.19 31.11
CA VAL A 851 5.75 56.70 29.75
C VAL A 851 4.50 55.89 29.90
N MET A 852 3.40 56.25 29.24
CA MET A 852 2.15 55.49 29.25
C MET A 852 1.89 54.87 27.91
N ILE A 853 1.75 53.52 27.91
CA ILE A 853 1.46 52.72 26.76
C ILE A 853 0.07 52.11 26.94
N LYS A 854 -0.83 52.33 26.03
CA LYS A 854 -2.21 51.81 26.08
C LYS A 854 -2.53 51.10 24.77
N LYS A 855 -3.10 49.88 24.83
CA LYS A 855 -3.52 49.14 23.66
C LYS A 855 -4.41 49.98 22.73
N GLY A 856 -4.05 50.05 21.45
CA GLY A 856 -4.79 50.80 20.44
C GLY A 856 -4.66 52.34 20.55
N ALA A 857 -3.73 52.86 21.34
CA ALA A 857 -3.42 54.29 21.44
C ALA A 857 -1.91 54.49 21.36
N ASP A 858 -1.48 55.64 20.83
CA ASP A 858 -0.08 56.03 20.77
C ASP A 858 0.52 56.33 22.17
N VAL A 859 1.84 56.20 22.25
CA VAL A 859 2.56 56.40 23.52
C VAL A 859 2.48 57.86 23.99
N THR A 860 2.24 58.06 25.28
CA THR A 860 2.28 59.37 25.91
C THR A 860 3.45 59.43 26.90
N VAL A 861 4.22 60.49 26.84
CA VAL A 861 5.33 60.76 27.78
C VAL A 861 5.11 62.04 28.57
N THR A 862 5.28 61.92 29.86
CA THR A 862 5.32 63.12 30.74
C THR A 862 6.57 63.11 31.60
N ALA A 863 7.29 64.19 31.65
CA ALA A 863 8.47 64.31 32.49
C ALA A 863 8.36 65.61 33.40
N ARG A 864 8.93 65.52 34.59
CA ARG A 864 9.04 66.63 35.53
C ARG A 864 10.44 66.77 36.07
N SER A 865 10.93 68.00 36.18
CA SER A 865 12.22 68.29 36.80
C SER A 865 12.08 69.65 37.59
N SER A 866 12.69 69.72 38.71
CA SER A 866 12.81 71.00 39.45
C SER A 866 13.95 71.90 38.91
N LEU A 867 14.74 71.37 37.94
CA LEU A 867 15.96 72.00 37.42
C LEU A 867 16.92 72.46 38.52
N LYS A 868 16.76 71.98 39.77
CA LYS A 868 17.70 72.30 40.87
C LYS A 868 19.04 71.62 40.58
N GLY A 869 20.14 72.33 40.64
CA GLY A 869 21.47 71.88 40.27
C GLY A 869 21.90 72.27 38.85
N VAL A 870 21.01 72.89 38.09
CA VAL A 870 21.29 73.43 36.75
C VAL A 870 21.37 74.93 36.75
N SER A 871 22.46 75.48 36.22
CA SER A 871 22.55 76.88 35.86
C SER A 871 22.27 77.12 34.40
N VAL A 872 21.65 78.22 34.05
CA VAL A 872 21.34 78.64 32.67
C VAL A 872 21.97 79.97 32.42
N ASP A 873 22.96 80.03 31.58
CA ASP A 873 23.71 81.21 31.25
C ASP A 873 23.08 81.92 30.05
N LEU A 874 21.89 82.43 30.31
CA LEU A 874 21.09 83.27 29.41
C LEU A 874 20.83 84.64 30.12
N PRO A 875 20.59 85.67 29.38
CA PRO A 875 20.21 86.94 29.98
C PRO A 875 18.84 86.90 30.71
N ALA A 876 18.56 87.76 31.64
CA ALA A 876 17.27 87.90 32.26
C ALA A 876 16.14 88.15 31.21
N PRO A 877 14.99 87.45 31.28
CA PRO A 877 14.43 86.75 32.47
C PRO A 877 14.76 85.22 32.47
N LEU A 878 15.61 84.73 31.58
CA LEU A 878 15.93 83.32 31.45
C LEU A 878 17.24 82.89 32.17
N ALA A 879 17.94 83.85 32.82
CA ALA A 879 19.06 83.55 33.69
C ALA A 879 18.62 82.66 34.87
N LYS A 880 19.39 81.65 35.19
CA LYS A 880 19.07 80.74 36.29
C LYS A 880 20.28 80.28 37.04
N GLU A 881 20.35 80.56 38.34
CA GLU A 881 21.34 80.02 39.23
C GLU A 881 21.12 78.55 39.58
N ALA A 882 22.17 77.82 39.81
CA ALA A 882 22.07 76.39 40.08
C ALA A 882 21.21 76.00 41.27
N ASP A 883 21.20 76.78 42.34
CA ASP A 883 20.41 76.52 43.55
C ASP A 883 18.96 76.90 43.41
N SER A 884 18.56 77.67 42.42
CA SER A 884 17.18 78.09 42.20
C SER A 884 16.35 76.88 41.62
N THR A 885 15.04 76.86 41.96
CA THR A 885 14.14 75.80 41.51
C THR A 885 13.20 76.34 40.44
N TRP A 886 13.15 75.65 39.32
CA TRP A 886 12.23 75.88 38.23
C TRP A 886 11.46 74.61 37.97
N ASP A 887 10.27 74.43 38.56
CA ASP A 887 9.41 73.26 38.36
C ASP A 887 8.95 73.21 36.89
N THR A 888 9.60 72.37 36.16
CA THR A 888 9.47 72.27 34.72
C THR A 888 8.74 70.97 34.39
N THR A 889 7.77 71.03 33.50
CA THR A 889 7.05 69.89 32.96
C THR A 889 7.33 69.73 31.48
N PHE A 890 7.50 68.51 31.02
CA PHE A 890 7.57 68.14 29.64
C PHE A 890 6.45 67.11 29.35
N SER A 891 5.76 67.24 28.22
CA SER A 891 4.80 66.24 27.75
C SER A 891 4.91 66.01 26.25
N LEU A 892 4.74 64.79 25.87
CA LEU A 892 4.60 64.33 24.48
C LEU A 892 3.27 63.61 24.39
N THR A 893 2.35 64.17 23.62
CA THR A 893 0.98 63.67 23.50
C THR A 893 0.64 63.44 22.01
N PRO A 894 0.15 62.26 21.59
CA PRO A 894 -0.31 62.03 20.22
C PRO A 894 -1.50 62.94 19.90
N VAL A 895 -1.54 63.51 18.69
CA VAL A 895 -2.62 64.33 18.21
C VAL A 895 -2.97 64.02 16.76
N ASN A 896 -4.26 64.22 16.45
CA ASN A 896 -4.68 64.09 15.04
C ASN A 896 -4.49 65.53 14.43
N LEU A 897 -3.69 65.52 13.36
CA LEU A 897 -3.47 66.70 12.56
C LEU A 897 -4.46 66.75 11.40
N ARG A 898 -4.60 67.90 10.73
CA ARG A 898 -5.52 68.07 9.60
C ARG A 898 -5.17 67.10 8.42
N ASP A 899 -3.88 66.85 8.24
CA ASP A 899 -3.35 66.09 7.12
C ASP A 899 -2.54 64.82 7.58
N GLY A 900 -2.92 64.23 8.74
CA GLY A 900 -2.27 63.05 9.26
C GLY A 900 -2.16 63.00 10.78
N ALA A 901 -1.35 62.09 11.29
CA ALA A 901 -1.07 61.96 12.73
C ALA A 901 0.21 62.72 13.11
N GLY A 902 0.29 63.16 14.34
CA GLY A 902 1.47 63.82 14.88
C GLY A 902 1.55 63.80 16.39
N TYR A 903 2.47 64.56 16.94
CA TYR A 903 2.69 64.67 18.35
C TYR A 903 2.63 66.19 18.77
N LEU A 904 2.02 66.46 19.90
CA LEU A 904 2.12 67.75 20.60
C LEU A 904 3.18 67.61 21.70
N VAL A 905 4.27 68.33 21.57
CA VAL A 905 5.34 68.38 22.54
C VAL A 905 5.15 69.67 23.31
N SER A 906 5.03 69.57 24.61
CA SER A 906 4.93 70.83 25.49
C SER A 906 6.02 70.77 26.58
N ALA A 907 6.67 71.84 26.80
CA ALA A 907 7.63 72.03 27.90
C ALA A 907 7.52 73.40 28.51
N GLY A 908 7.41 73.50 29.84
CA GLY A 908 7.24 74.79 30.47
C GLY A 908 7.51 74.79 31.97
N SER A 909 7.81 75.97 32.49
CA SER A 909 8.04 76.21 33.91
C SER A 909 7.19 77.42 34.40
N GLY A 910 6.00 77.14 34.75
CA GLY A 910 5.04 78.21 35.16
C GLY A 910 4.90 79.27 34.09
N ASN A 911 5.09 80.59 34.56
CA ASN A 911 5.11 81.73 33.63
C ASN A 911 6.53 82.10 33.15
N ARG A 912 7.58 81.32 33.48
CA ARG A 912 8.94 81.66 33.05
C ARG A 912 9.15 81.42 31.58
N PHE A 913 8.83 80.20 31.16
CA PHE A 913 8.83 79.78 29.71
C PHE A 913 7.78 78.74 29.46
N ASP A 914 7.25 78.72 28.27
CA ASP A 914 6.31 77.74 27.76
C ASP A 914 6.64 77.45 26.27
N VAL A 915 6.85 76.18 25.93
CA VAL A 915 7.17 75.70 24.58
C VAL A 915 6.08 74.73 24.16
N THR A 916 5.51 74.95 23.02
CA THR A 916 4.56 74.01 22.41
C THR A 916 4.93 73.77 20.97
N LEU A 917 5.25 72.53 20.61
CA LEU A 917 5.58 72.11 19.25
C LEU A 917 4.55 71.10 18.79
N GLN A 918 4.09 71.22 17.58
CA GLN A 918 3.29 70.27 16.89
C GLN A 918 4.11 69.68 15.76
N LEU A 919 4.49 68.36 15.91
CA LEU A 919 5.41 67.67 15.03
C LEU A 919 4.62 66.61 14.28
N PRO A 920 4.69 66.57 12.94
CA PRO A 920 4.07 65.47 12.13
C PRO A 920 4.80 64.15 12.40
N ARG A 921 4.10 63.06 12.29
CA ARG A 921 4.67 61.69 12.29
C ARG A 921 5.14 61.35 10.87
N ASP A 922 6.11 60.44 10.77
CA ASP A 922 6.59 59.96 9.46
C ASP A 922 5.41 59.48 8.57
N GLY A 923 5.40 59.93 7.35
CA GLY A 923 4.29 59.70 6.40
C GLY A 923 3.14 60.72 6.45
N SER A 924 3.13 61.66 7.45
CA SER A 924 2.16 62.76 7.49
C SER A 924 2.57 63.89 6.55
N LYS A 925 1.60 64.46 5.82
CA LYS A 925 1.80 65.65 5.00
C LYS A 925 1.66 66.95 5.76
N ALA A 926 1.37 66.91 7.07
CA ALA A 926 1.16 68.10 7.90
C ALA A 926 2.50 68.85 8.09
N ALA A 927 2.47 70.13 8.12
CA ALA A 927 3.64 70.95 8.43
C ALA A 927 3.91 71.02 9.96
N ALA A 928 5.20 70.93 10.33
CA ALA A 928 5.60 71.21 11.72
C ALA A 928 5.34 72.67 12.07
N ARG A 929 4.81 72.98 13.31
CA ARG A 929 4.65 74.31 13.81
C ARG A 929 4.94 74.40 15.31
N GLY A 930 5.32 75.53 15.78
CA GLY A 930 5.68 75.66 17.20
C GLY A 930 5.53 77.05 17.73
N ALA A 931 5.52 77.17 19.07
CA ALA A 931 5.55 78.37 19.77
C ALA A 931 6.46 78.29 21.00
N VAL A 932 7.27 79.26 21.20
CA VAL A 932 8.09 79.45 22.42
C VAL A 932 7.61 80.75 23.09
N ALA A 933 7.18 80.66 24.31
CA ALA A 933 6.76 81.86 25.07
C ALA A 933 7.67 82.04 26.33
N VAL A 934 8.02 83.25 26.62
CA VAL A 934 8.75 83.65 27.82
C VAL A 934 7.89 84.66 28.58
N GLY A 935 7.64 84.45 29.83
CA GLY A 935 6.74 85.30 30.65
C GLY A 935 5.25 85.21 30.29
N SER A 936 4.87 84.34 29.36
CA SER A 936 3.48 84.10 28.90
C SER A 936 3.26 82.66 28.54
N ARG A 937 2.08 82.27 28.04
CA ARG A 937 1.78 80.94 27.54
C ARG A 937 1.97 80.85 26.02
N ALA A 938 2.48 79.75 25.54
CA ALA A 938 2.70 79.55 24.14
C ALA A 938 1.37 79.37 23.41
N SER A 939 1.21 79.97 22.25
CA SER A 939 0.10 79.83 21.34
C SER A 939 0.61 79.45 19.95
N LEU A 940 0.19 78.32 19.44
CA LEU A 940 0.67 77.82 18.16
C LEU A 940 0.33 78.75 17.00
N PRO A 941 1.31 79.14 16.19
CA PRO A 941 1.03 79.96 14.99
C PRO A 941 0.32 79.11 13.90
N ALA A 942 -0.11 79.77 12.88
CA ALA A 942 -0.65 79.12 11.71
C ALA A 942 0.43 78.23 11.02
N GLU A 943 1.66 78.75 10.92
CA GLU A 943 2.82 78.10 10.33
C GLU A 943 4.09 78.48 11.05
N GLY A 944 5.15 77.62 10.97
CA GLY A 944 6.49 77.89 11.48
C GLY A 944 6.58 77.93 13.02
N LEU A 945 7.62 78.58 13.53
CA LEU A 945 7.93 78.72 14.92
C LEU A 945 7.74 80.23 15.32
N ALA A 946 6.83 80.49 16.25
CA ALA A 946 6.66 81.79 16.81
C ALA A 946 7.39 81.92 18.17
N VAL A 947 8.07 82.98 18.42
CA VAL A 947 8.69 83.26 19.71
C VAL A 947 8.01 84.49 20.30
N ASN A 948 7.43 84.38 21.54
CA ASN A 948 6.76 85.44 22.24
C ASN A 948 7.47 85.65 23.57
N ALA A 949 8.08 86.78 23.78
CA ALA A 949 8.73 87.15 25.03
C ALA A 949 8.00 88.34 25.74
N GLN A 950 7.61 88.10 27.00
CA GLN A 950 7.03 89.16 27.87
C GLN A 950 7.84 89.25 29.15
N ALA A 951 8.45 90.38 29.41
CA ALA A 951 9.20 90.57 30.61
C ALA A 951 9.04 92.03 31.14
N SER A 952 9.18 92.24 32.46
CA SER A 952 9.15 93.54 33.08
C SER A 952 10.29 94.41 32.63
N ARG A 953 11.44 93.86 32.44
CA ARG A 953 12.65 94.53 31.99
C ARG A 953 13.51 93.60 31.04
N VAL A 954 13.95 94.19 29.92
CA VAL A 954 14.81 93.53 28.97
C VAL A 954 15.96 94.43 28.59
N ARG A 955 17.23 93.97 28.72
CA ARG A 955 18.40 94.65 28.22
C ARG A 955 18.82 94.10 26.90
N LEU A 956 18.59 94.80 25.82
CA LEU A 956 18.79 94.31 24.46
C LEU A 956 20.19 93.84 24.15
N LEU A 957 21.19 94.58 24.62
CA LEU A 957 22.65 94.28 24.43
C LEU A 957 23.00 92.91 25.01
N ASP A 958 22.44 92.57 26.16
CA ASP A 958 22.75 91.25 26.78
C ASP A 958 22.22 90.06 25.89
N TRP A 959 21.16 90.26 25.13
CA TRP A 959 20.59 89.29 24.24
C TRP A 959 21.27 89.26 22.85
N GLN A 960 22.00 90.27 22.44
CA GLN A 960 22.60 90.42 21.11
C GLN A 960 23.51 89.26 20.73
N PRO A 961 24.40 88.72 21.58
CA PRO A 961 25.28 87.59 21.25
C PRO A 961 24.46 86.29 21.03
N PHE A 962 23.44 86.05 21.84
CA PHE A 962 22.54 84.90 21.73
C PHE A 962 21.71 84.95 20.45
N MET A 963 21.14 86.11 20.13
CA MET A 963 20.35 86.32 18.93
C MET A 963 21.22 86.14 17.66
N GLN A 964 22.43 86.63 17.63
CA GLN A 964 23.36 86.45 16.51
C GLN A 964 23.72 85.00 16.31
N GLU A 965 23.96 84.24 17.37
CA GLU A 965 24.21 82.81 17.28
C GLU A 965 23.02 82.07 16.79
N MET A 966 21.82 82.34 17.28
CA MET A 966 20.56 81.78 16.83
C MET A 966 20.27 81.96 15.35
N LEU A 967 20.49 83.28 14.87
CA LEU A 967 20.31 83.58 13.45
C LEU A 967 21.36 82.92 12.56
N LYS A 968 22.62 82.80 13.02
CA LYS A 968 23.69 82.13 12.30
C LYS A 968 23.36 80.64 12.18
N LYS A 969 22.94 79.95 13.24
CA LYS A 969 22.55 78.49 13.18
C LYS A 969 21.27 78.28 12.38
N ALA A 970 20.26 79.15 12.47
CA ALA A 970 19.07 79.10 11.64
C ALA A 970 19.41 79.29 10.14
N GLY A 971 20.41 80.21 9.85
CA GLY A 971 20.88 80.44 8.47
C GLY A 971 21.59 79.20 7.86
N SER A 972 22.36 78.47 8.67
CA SER A 972 23.10 77.26 8.19
C SER A 972 22.19 75.99 8.03
N ALA A 973 21.04 75.98 8.72
CA ALA A 973 20.11 74.84 8.61
C ALA A 973 19.33 74.77 7.27
N GLY A 974 19.38 75.80 6.44
CA GLY A 974 18.70 75.82 5.12
C GLY A 974 19.41 75.15 3.97
N SER A 975 20.56 74.44 4.17
CA SER A 975 21.31 73.80 3.15
C SER A 975 21.23 72.27 3.19
N VAL A 976 20.48 71.66 4.12
CA VAL A 976 20.30 70.13 4.11
C VAL A 976 19.00 69.83 3.39
N SER A 977 19.19 69.30 2.25
CA SER A 977 18.27 68.71 1.31
C SER A 977 16.88 68.25 1.79
N GLY A 978 15.84 68.80 1.25
CA GLY A 978 14.82 67.98 0.58
C GLY A 978 13.60 67.51 1.38
N GLU A 979 13.31 67.92 2.61
CA GLU A 979 12.04 67.51 3.23
C GLU A 979 11.18 68.71 3.63
N ALA A 980 9.93 68.69 3.19
CA ALA A 980 8.91 69.74 3.33
C ALA A 980 8.43 70.02 4.80
N SER A 981 9.14 69.54 5.83
CA SER A 981 8.76 69.58 7.23
C SER A 981 9.70 70.31 8.16
N SER A 982 10.62 71.11 7.65
CA SER A 982 11.51 71.93 8.54
C SER A 982 10.80 73.07 9.18
N LEU A 983 10.78 73.05 10.51
CA LEU A 983 10.27 74.14 11.34
C LEU A 983 11.14 75.38 11.06
N TYR A 984 10.55 76.46 10.48
CA TYR A 984 11.23 77.71 10.27
C TYR A 984 10.72 78.80 11.26
N LEU A 985 11.56 79.76 11.63
CA LEU A 985 11.15 80.85 12.47
C LEU A 985 10.17 81.76 11.71
N SER A 986 8.92 81.89 12.19
CA SER A 986 7.83 82.66 11.54
C SER A 986 7.64 84.01 12.15
N GLY A 987 8.03 84.21 13.42
CA GLY A 987 7.94 85.50 14.05
C GLY A 987 8.54 85.52 15.44
N VAL A 988 8.99 86.69 15.87
CA VAL A 988 9.44 87.04 17.25
C VAL A 988 8.71 88.25 17.74
N GLU A 989 7.90 88.13 18.78
CA GLU A 989 7.25 89.21 19.45
C GLU A 989 7.90 89.43 20.85
N VAL A 990 8.35 90.66 21.14
CA VAL A 990 8.88 91.05 22.45
C VAL A 990 8.05 92.15 23.03
N LYS A 991 7.51 91.92 24.24
CA LYS A 991 6.82 92.92 25.07
C LYS A 991 7.65 93.16 26.33
N ALA A 992 8.12 94.42 26.54
CA ALA A 992 8.96 94.73 27.66
C ALA A 992 8.32 95.99 28.38
N GLY A 993 8.10 95.89 29.70
CA GLY A 993 7.77 97.08 30.47
C GLY A 993 8.84 98.13 30.37
N GLU A 994 10.13 97.69 30.45
CA GLU A 994 11.30 98.56 30.18
C GLU A 994 12.22 97.84 29.22
N LEU A 995 12.41 98.36 28.03
CA LEU A 995 13.42 97.86 27.06
C LEU A 995 14.62 98.81 27.10
N ILE A 996 15.72 98.29 27.63
CA ILE A 996 16.98 99.03 27.81
C ILE A 996 17.86 98.86 26.53
N LEU A 997 18.08 99.98 25.86
CA LEU A 997 18.98 100.11 24.68
C LEU A 997 20.32 100.73 25.16
N GLU A 998 21.29 100.81 24.27
CA GLU A 998 22.60 101.46 24.54
C GLU A 998 22.42 102.90 24.95
N ASP A 999 21.56 103.64 24.27
CA ASP A 999 21.43 105.06 24.43
C ASP A 999 20.09 105.55 25.18
N GLY A 1000 19.33 104.55 25.71
CA GLY A 1000 18.04 104.89 26.33
C GLY A 1000 17.19 103.71 26.82
N THR A 1001 16.04 104.06 27.47
CA THR A 1001 15.11 103.03 27.87
C THR A 1001 13.72 103.33 27.29
N LEU A 1002 13.12 102.39 26.58
CA LEU A 1002 11.71 102.50 26.14
C LEU A 1002 10.82 101.84 27.13
N LYS A 1003 9.73 102.46 27.49
CA LYS A 1003 8.71 101.96 28.40
C LYS A 1003 7.54 101.41 27.61
N ASP A 1004 6.96 100.27 28.07
CA ASP A 1004 5.89 99.59 27.43
C ASP A 1004 6.15 99.25 25.90
N ALA A 1005 7.37 98.82 25.62
CA ALA A 1005 7.81 98.54 24.30
C ALA A 1005 7.24 97.28 23.76
N ARG A 1006 6.80 97.28 22.51
CA ARG A 1006 6.41 96.12 21.77
C ARG A 1006 7.16 96.07 20.46
N SER A 1007 7.88 94.98 20.18
CA SER A 1007 8.53 94.71 18.88
C SER A 1007 7.98 93.40 18.28
N LEU A 1008 7.62 93.46 17.06
CA LEU A 1008 7.18 92.31 16.29
C LEU A 1008 8.07 92.18 15.05
N ILE A 1009 8.77 91.07 14.97
CA ILE A 1009 9.58 90.69 13.81
C ILE A 1009 8.91 89.47 13.13
N THR A 1010 8.48 89.60 11.91
CA THR A 1010 7.92 88.50 11.15
C THR A 1010 8.85 88.04 10.05
N PHE A 1011 8.86 86.72 9.81
CA PHE A 1011 9.66 86.07 8.78
C PHE A 1011 8.72 85.28 7.84
N ASP A 1012 8.84 85.50 6.54
CA ASP A 1012 8.17 84.62 5.55
C ASP A 1012 9.01 83.44 5.19
N ARG A 1013 8.45 82.46 4.43
CA ARG A 1013 9.21 81.31 3.96
C ARG A 1013 10.40 81.62 3.08
N SER A 1014 10.36 82.84 2.42
CA SER A 1014 11.42 83.32 1.57
C SER A 1014 12.48 84.12 2.38
N ARG A 1015 12.38 84.16 3.70
CA ARG A 1015 13.26 84.86 4.70
C ARG A 1015 13.25 86.36 4.56
N ASN A 1016 12.18 86.94 4.02
CA ASN A 1016 11.98 88.38 4.12
C ASN A 1016 11.65 88.74 5.57
N ILE A 1017 12.22 89.83 6.07
CA ILE A 1017 12.05 90.25 7.46
C ILE A 1017 11.19 91.54 7.42
N ASP A 1018 10.12 91.50 8.18
CA ASP A 1018 9.28 92.72 8.46
C ASP A 1018 9.37 92.99 9.95
N ILE A 1019 9.66 94.23 10.32
CA ILE A 1019 9.87 94.68 11.70
C ILE A 1019 8.85 95.80 12.04
N GLU A 1020 8.01 95.57 12.99
CA GLU A 1020 7.13 96.57 13.63
C GLU A 1020 7.64 96.83 15.06
N LEU A 1021 7.79 98.14 15.41
CA LEU A 1021 8.27 98.59 16.71
C LEU A 1021 7.16 99.31 17.49
#